data_aebdc92f850bb614ea6f032eadb736c0
#
_entry.id   aebdc92f850bb614ea6f032eadb736c0
#
_cell.length_a   1.000
_cell.length_b   1.000
_cell.length_c   1.000
_cell.angle_alpha   90.00
_cell.angle_beta   90.00
_cell.angle_gamma   90.00
#
_symmetry.space_group_name_H-M   'P 1'
#
loop_
_entity.id
_entity.type
_entity.pdbx_description
1 polymer ?
#
loop_
_entity_poly.entity_id
_entity_poly.type
_entity_poly.pdbx_seq_one_letter_code
_entity_poly.pdbx_strand_id
1 'polypeptide(L)'
;MILACRQLHKAYGIDVILKKITFHIEEREKAAIVGVNGAGKTTLFKVLTGEISADGGEFYLKKDASLGYLAQNIQIDSDRTIYEEMLSVFEKIIQTETNLRELENEMGNLSGQALAEKMEEYATLQHYFEQNDGYSYQSRLRGVLKGLGFADNDFNRPMNQLSGGQKTRVHLAKLLLSKPDILLLDEPTNHLDIAAIEWLEDFLRSYPGAVLIISHDRYFLDRIVTKVIEIENKKSTVYNGNYSFFWQQKEINREMQQKAYEMQQKEIKHQEDVIRTLRSFNREKSIKRAESREKALGKLERVDRPDALPDQMRLTLTPFLTSGNDVLHAEELSKSYGGQRIFRNVSFDVKRSDKVAIIGPNGVGKSTLFRMLLKEVPTDSGLIRFGTNVFIGYYDQEQAKLDESKTIFEEIADTYPTLTQGQIRNMLAAFVFTGDDVFKPISALSGGEKGRVSLAKIMLSKANLLMLDEPTNHLDMFSKEVLESALNRYEGTVIYISHDRYFINKTAEKILELTPDGVILYNGNYDYYLEKKAERARNEAEKAAQHPEKSVAAAQPVSDTKNDWLKQKEQQAAERRLANRIAKLEKAIEETEAAIAQADENMAACGTDYGKANEIYAEKTKLEERLEALFAEWEELNS
;
A
#
# COMPACT_ATOMS: atom_id res chain seq x y z
N MET A 1 15.04 -19.08 11.94
CA MET A 1 13.64 -19.37 11.56
C MET A 1 12.76 -19.21 12.79
N ILE A 2 11.78 -18.28 12.71
CA ILE A 2 10.84 -18.02 13.82
C ILE A 2 9.48 -18.68 13.57
N LEU A 3 9.02 -18.72 12.31
CA LEU A 3 7.75 -19.30 11.89
C LEU A 3 7.97 -20.16 10.63
N ALA A 4 7.33 -21.30 10.52
CA ALA A 4 7.29 -22.09 9.29
C ALA A 4 5.94 -22.79 9.13
N CYS A 5 5.47 -22.85 7.90
CA CYS A 5 4.31 -23.62 7.47
C CYS A 5 4.75 -24.70 6.50
N ARG A 6 4.29 -25.93 6.69
CA ARG A 6 4.59 -27.06 5.81
C ARG A 6 3.32 -27.74 5.34
N GLN A 7 3.01 -27.61 4.04
CA GLN A 7 1.85 -28.21 3.39
C GLN A 7 0.53 -27.96 4.11
N LEU A 8 0.35 -26.77 4.69
CA LEU A 8 -0.83 -26.41 5.45
C LEU A 8 -2.08 -26.44 4.56
N HIS A 9 -3.14 -27.05 5.08
CA HIS A 9 -4.42 -27.24 4.40
C HIS A 9 -5.58 -26.78 5.29
N LYS A 10 -6.55 -26.07 4.68
CA LYS A 10 -7.77 -25.65 5.35
C LYS A 10 -8.96 -25.64 4.39
N ALA A 11 -10.08 -26.21 4.84
CA ALA A 11 -11.35 -26.21 4.12
C ALA A 11 -12.50 -25.82 5.06
N TYR A 12 -13.56 -25.28 4.51
CA TYR A 12 -14.84 -25.07 5.17
C TYR A 12 -15.91 -25.91 4.46
N GLY A 13 -16.28 -27.02 5.10
CA GLY A 13 -17.14 -28.01 4.47
C GLY A 13 -16.49 -28.60 3.20
N ILE A 14 -17.08 -28.39 2.03
CA ILE A 14 -16.55 -28.84 0.73
C ILE A 14 -15.58 -27.83 0.09
N ASP A 15 -15.54 -26.60 0.58
CA ASP A 15 -14.76 -25.53 -0.02
C ASP A 15 -13.34 -25.51 0.56
N VAL A 16 -12.38 -25.94 -0.24
CA VAL A 16 -10.96 -25.83 0.09
C VAL A 16 -10.51 -24.38 -0.07
N ILE A 17 -9.99 -23.76 0.99
CA ILE A 17 -9.49 -22.38 0.98
C ILE A 17 -7.98 -22.35 0.82
N LEU A 18 -7.26 -23.17 1.59
CA LEU A 18 -5.81 -23.28 1.52
C LEU A 18 -5.41 -24.71 1.17
N LYS A 19 -4.46 -24.86 0.22
CA LYS A 19 -4.01 -26.17 -0.25
C LYS A 19 -2.49 -26.21 -0.38
N LYS A 20 -1.82 -26.95 0.53
CA LYS A 20 -0.35 -27.11 0.53
C LYS A 20 0.43 -25.80 0.68
N ILE A 21 -0.02 -24.92 1.55
CA ILE A 21 0.71 -23.68 1.85
C ILE A 21 2.03 -24.01 2.54
N THR A 22 3.13 -23.54 1.95
CA THR A 22 4.48 -23.81 2.44
C THR A 22 5.34 -22.55 2.34
N PHE A 23 5.82 -22.05 3.49
CA PHE A 23 6.75 -20.93 3.59
C PHE A 23 7.42 -20.91 4.96
N HIS A 24 8.44 -20.10 5.12
CA HIS A 24 9.10 -19.86 6.41
C HIS A 24 9.46 -18.38 6.54
N ILE A 25 9.55 -17.93 7.78
CA ILE A 25 9.94 -16.57 8.18
C ILE A 25 11.13 -16.68 9.11
N GLU A 26 12.19 -15.92 8.81
CA GLU A 26 13.37 -15.82 9.65
C GLU A 26 13.18 -14.76 10.75
N GLU A 27 14.06 -14.77 11.76
CA GLU A 27 14.09 -13.73 12.78
C GLU A 27 14.37 -12.35 12.14
N ARG A 28 13.66 -11.32 12.57
CA ARG A 28 13.74 -9.95 12.05
C ARG A 28 13.31 -9.78 10.58
N GLU A 29 12.88 -10.83 9.91
CA GLU A 29 12.44 -10.76 8.52
C GLU A 29 11.09 -10.02 8.41
N LYS A 30 10.94 -9.23 7.34
CA LYS A 30 9.72 -8.51 7.01
C LYS A 30 9.12 -9.14 5.76
N ALA A 31 7.99 -9.80 5.90
CA ALA A 31 7.35 -10.50 4.79
C ALA A 31 5.91 -10.02 4.57
N ALA A 32 5.45 -10.07 3.32
CA ALA A 32 4.07 -9.82 2.97
C ALA A 32 3.36 -11.08 2.51
N ILE A 33 2.05 -11.20 2.82
CA ILE A 33 1.15 -12.14 2.17
C ILE A 33 0.27 -11.37 1.21
N VAL A 34 0.33 -11.72 -0.07
CA VAL A 34 -0.46 -11.08 -1.13
C VAL A 34 -1.36 -12.09 -1.82
N GLY A 35 -2.42 -11.63 -2.46
CA GLY A 35 -3.40 -12.45 -3.18
C GLY A 35 -4.73 -11.72 -3.31
N VAL A 36 -5.59 -12.20 -4.20
CA VAL A 36 -6.94 -11.64 -4.40
C VAL A 36 -7.81 -11.76 -3.14
N ASN A 37 -8.88 -10.98 -3.07
CA ASN A 37 -9.85 -11.14 -1.98
C ASN A 37 -10.46 -12.54 -2.03
N GLY A 38 -10.63 -13.14 -0.85
CA GLY A 38 -11.08 -14.54 -0.74
C GLY A 38 -10.00 -15.61 -0.95
N ALA A 39 -8.75 -15.25 -1.26
CA ALA A 39 -7.63 -16.22 -1.41
C ALA A 39 -7.25 -16.96 -0.12
N GLY A 40 -7.82 -16.58 1.04
CA GLY A 40 -7.56 -17.22 2.32
C GLY A 40 -6.48 -16.56 3.17
N LYS A 41 -6.07 -15.33 2.88
CA LYS A 41 -5.03 -14.60 3.63
C LYS A 41 -5.35 -14.50 5.13
N THR A 42 -6.51 -13.95 5.48
CA THR A 42 -6.98 -13.82 6.87
C THR A 42 -7.23 -15.21 7.50
N THR A 43 -7.70 -16.20 6.73
CA THR A 43 -7.84 -17.59 7.20
C THR A 43 -6.48 -18.16 7.61
N LEU A 44 -5.43 -17.90 6.82
CA LEU A 44 -4.07 -18.30 7.17
C LEU A 44 -3.63 -17.65 8.50
N PHE A 45 -3.86 -16.36 8.70
CA PHE A 45 -3.54 -15.70 9.96
C PHE A 45 -4.29 -16.31 11.14
N LYS A 46 -5.58 -16.60 11.01
CA LYS A 46 -6.37 -17.28 12.05
C LYS A 46 -5.86 -18.68 12.37
N VAL A 47 -5.31 -19.39 11.40
CA VAL A 47 -4.65 -20.70 11.66
C VAL A 47 -3.34 -20.49 12.42
N LEU A 48 -2.52 -19.48 12.04
CA LEU A 48 -1.24 -19.18 12.70
C LEU A 48 -1.42 -18.67 14.14
N THR A 49 -2.52 -17.98 14.43
CA THR A 49 -2.87 -17.53 15.80
C THR A 49 -3.50 -18.64 16.65
N GLY A 50 -3.87 -19.77 16.04
CA GLY A 50 -4.56 -20.87 16.73
C GLY A 50 -6.06 -20.63 16.95
N GLU A 51 -6.64 -19.53 16.39
CA GLU A 51 -8.09 -19.29 16.44
C GLU A 51 -8.87 -20.37 15.68
N ILE A 52 -8.27 -20.92 14.63
CA ILE A 52 -8.84 -21.99 13.81
C ILE A 52 -7.81 -23.09 13.62
N SER A 53 -8.21 -24.35 13.78
CA SER A 53 -7.33 -25.50 13.52
C SER A 53 -7.11 -25.71 12.02
N ALA A 54 -5.92 -26.10 11.62
CA ALA A 54 -5.63 -26.62 10.28
C ALA A 54 -6.27 -28.01 10.11
N ASP A 55 -6.71 -28.33 8.88
CA ASP A 55 -7.25 -29.66 8.56
C ASP A 55 -6.14 -30.62 8.07
N GLY A 56 -4.96 -30.08 7.77
CA GLY A 56 -3.78 -30.88 7.40
C GLY A 56 -2.54 -30.00 7.28
N GLY A 57 -1.37 -30.66 7.25
CA GLY A 57 -0.09 -29.97 7.32
C GLY A 57 0.27 -29.55 8.75
N GLU A 58 1.40 -28.88 8.86
CA GLU A 58 1.95 -28.47 10.16
C GLU A 58 2.43 -27.02 10.08
N PHE A 59 2.31 -26.27 11.18
CA PHE A 59 3.03 -25.02 11.35
C PHE A 59 3.88 -25.08 12.61
N TYR A 60 5.02 -24.42 12.54
CA TYR A 60 5.98 -24.33 13.62
C TYR A 60 6.16 -22.86 14.02
N LEU A 61 6.04 -22.60 15.30
CA LEU A 61 6.43 -21.34 15.92
C LEU A 61 7.57 -21.64 16.90
N LYS A 62 8.63 -20.82 16.91
CA LYS A 62 9.75 -20.96 17.81
C LYS A 62 9.24 -21.03 19.25
N LYS A 63 9.77 -22.00 20.04
CA LYS A 63 9.42 -22.15 21.46
C LYS A 63 9.68 -20.83 22.20
N ASP A 64 8.74 -20.45 23.05
CA ASP A 64 8.76 -19.21 23.86
C ASP A 64 8.70 -17.89 23.03
N ALA A 65 8.48 -17.96 21.71
CA ALA A 65 8.27 -16.75 20.92
C ALA A 65 6.87 -16.17 21.16
N SER A 66 6.83 -14.88 21.45
CA SER A 66 5.59 -14.12 21.58
C SER A 66 5.04 -13.71 20.22
N LEU A 67 3.72 -13.90 20.03
CA LEU A 67 3.01 -13.57 18.79
C LEU A 67 2.00 -12.46 19.07
N GLY A 68 2.06 -11.39 18.30
CA GLY A 68 1.09 -10.32 18.29
C GLY A 68 0.27 -10.33 17.00
N TYR A 69 -1.04 -10.21 17.09
CA TYR A 69 -1.95 -10.22 15.95
C TYR A 69 -2.88 -9.01 15.93
N LEU A 70 -2.84 -8.27 14.83
CA LEU A 70 -3.82 -7.23 14.52
C LEU A 70 -4.87 -7.82 13.58
N ALA A 71 -6.05 -8.10 14.10
CA ALA A 71 -7.20 -8.54 13.31
C ALA A 71 -7.91 -7.35 12.65
N GLN A 72 -8.54 -7.58 11.50
CA GLN A 72 -9.27 -6.55 10.75
C GLN A 72 -10.46 -5.96 11.53
N ASN A 73 -11.17 -6.77 12.34
CA ASN A 73 -12.30 -6.35 13.16
C ASN A 73 -12.02 -6.66 14.62
N ILE A 74 -11.83 -5.63 15.42
CA ILE A 74 -11.55 -5.74 16.85
C ILE A 74 -12.68 -5.09 17.62
N GLN A 75 -13.31 -5.85 18.51
CA GLN A 75 -14.23 -5.33 19.51
C GLN A 75 -13.45 -5.15 20.82
N ILE A 76 -13.11 -3.92 21.14
CA ILE A 76 -12.57 -3.57 22.46
C ILE A 76 -13.70 -2.92 23.23
N ASP A 77 -14.27 -3.64 24.20
CA ASP A 77 -15.20 -3.12 25.19
C ASP A 77 -14.41 -2.82 26.45
N SER A 78 -13.99 -1.58 26.61
CA SER A 78 -13.28 -1.08 27.79
C SER A 78 -13.79 0.32 28.11
N ASP A 79 -14.07 0.58 29.38
CA ASP A 79 -14.42 1.93 29.88
C ASP A 79 -13.20 2.79 30.19
N ARG A 80 -11.99 2.23 30.04
CA ARG A 80 -10.71 2.96 30.26
C ARG A 80 -10.51 4.04 29.20
N THR A 81 -9.71 5.03 29.55
CA THR A 81 -9.21 6.00 28.58
C THR A 81 -8.15 5.37 27.65
N ILE A 82 -7.89 6.00 26.49
CA ILE A 82 -6.81 5.56 25.58
C ILE A 82 -5.49 5.42 26.34
N TYR A 83 -5.16 6.41 27.19
CA TYR A 83 -3.91 6.43 27.92
C TYR A 83 -3.80 5.28 28.94
N GLU A 84 -4.87 5.01 29.70
CA GLU A 84 -4.92 3.89 30.65
C GLU A 84 -4.84 2.54 29.94
N GLU A 85 -5.49 2.39 28.79
CA GLU A 85 -5.41 1.17 28.00
C GLU A 85 -3.98 0.92 27.50
N MET A 86 -3.25 1.97 27.13
CA MET A 86 -1.84 1.85 26.74
C MET A 86 -0.93 1.56 27.93
N LEU A 87 -1.21 2.15 29.10
CA LEU A 87 -0.45 1.86 30.33
C LEU A 87 -0.53 0.38 30.75
N SER A 88 -1.63 -0.31 30.44
CA SER A 88 -1.78 -1.74 30.75
C SER A 88 -0.68 -2.61 30.13
N VAL A 89 -0.05 -2.19 29.04
CA VAL A 89 1.09 -2.90 28.43
C VAL A 89 2.32 -2.87 29.35
N PHE A 90 2.45 -1.82 30.15
CA PHE A 90 3.59 -1.56 31.03
C PHE A 90 3.33 -1.90 32.50
N GLU A 91 2.26 -2.65 32.79
CA GLU A 91 1.84 -2.96 34.16
C GLU A 91 2.98 -3.53 35.00
N LYS A 92 3.76 -4.49 34.45
CA LYS A 92 4.93 -5.07 35.12
C LYS A 92 6.03 -4.03 35.39
N ILE A 93 6.26 -3.13 34.44
CA ILE A 93 7.28 -2.07 34.59
C ILE A 93 6.84 -1.08 35.67
N ILE A 94 5.57 -0.69 35.66
CA ILE A 94 4.97 0.22 36.65
C ILE A 94 5.01 -0.41 38.05
N GLN A 95 4.68 -1.69 38.16
CA GLN A 95 4.80 -2.43 39.42
C GLN A 95 6.25 -2.47 39.91
N THR A 96 7.21 -2.75 39.00
CA THR A 96 8.64 -2.73 39.35
C THR A 96 9.10 -1.36 39.81
N GLU A 97 8.65 -0.28 39.17
CA GLU A 97 8.93 1.10 39.59
C GLU A 97 8.39 1.37 41.01
N THR A 98 7.17 0.90 41.29
CA THR A 98 6.56 1.03 42.62
C THR A 98 7.35 0.27 43.66
N ASN A 99 7.70 -0.99 43.38
CA ASN A 99 8.49 -1.83 44.29
C ASN A 99 9.88 -1.23 44.55
N LEU A 100 10.54 -0.66 43.53
CA LEU A 100 11.82 0.03 43.70
C LEU A 100 11.71 1.21 44.68
N ARG A 101 10.67 2.02 44.54
CA ARG A 101 10.42 3.16 45.44
C ARG A 101 10.11 2.72 46.88
N GLU A 102 9.35 1.63 47.05
CA GLU A 102 9.08 1.04 48.36
C GLU A 102 10.37 0.52 49.01
N LEU A 103 11.22 -0.20 48.26
CA LEU A 103 12.51 -0.68 48.74
C LEU A 103 13.47 0.47 49.10
N GLU A 104 13.48 1.55 48.32
CA GLU A 104 14.27 2.75 48.67
C GLU A 104 13.88 3.34 50.04
N ASN A 105 12.56 3.40 50.31
CA ASN A 105 12.05 3.89 51.60
C ASN A 105 12.35 2.92 52.75
N GLU A 106 12.26 1.60 52.52
CA GLU A 106 12.58 0.57 53.52
C GLU A 106 14.09 0.58 53.85
N MET A 107 14.96 0.63 52.85
CA MET A 107 16.42 0.66 53.01
C MET A 107 16.91 1.85 53.84
N GLY A 108 16.19 3.00 53.79
CA GLY A 108 16.51 4.16 54.59
C GLY A 108 16.43 3.94 56.12
N ASN A 109 15.71 2.89 56.55
CA ASN A 109 15.49 2.57 57.96
C ASN A 109 16.21 1.29 58.44
N LEU A 110 16.96 0.62 57.54
CA LEU A 110 17.61 -0.66 57.80
C LEU A 110 19.13 -0.51 57.95
N SER A 111 19.77 -1.43 58.68
CA SER A 111 21.23 -1.52 58.82
C SER A 111 21.72 -2.96 58.92
N GLY A 112 23.00 -3.20 58.65
CA GLY A 112 23.62 -4.53 58.73
C GLY A 112 23.16 -5.49 57.64
N GLN A 113 22.95 -6.76 57.98
CA GLN A 113 22.65 -7.83 57.05
C GLN A 113 21.30 -7.64 56.32
N ALA A 114 20.27 -7.13 57.03
CA ALA A 114 18.96 -6.84 56.47
C ALA A 114 19.01 -5.76 55.33
N LEU A 115 19.88 -4.78 55.48
CA LEU A 115 20.15 -3.81 54.44
C LEU A 115 20.83 -4.43 53.23
N ALA A 116 21.79 -5.31 53.43
CA ALA A 116 22.48 -5.99 52.32
C ALA A 116 21.54 -6.88 51.49
N GLU A 117 20.63 -7.64 52.10
CA GLU A 117 19.62 -8.45 51.42
C GLU A 117 18.66 -7.57 50.57
N LYS A 118 18.21 -6.45 51.13
CA LYS A 118 17.34 -5.49 50.38
C LYS A 118 18.06 -4.77 49.24
N MET A 119 19.36 -4.50 49.38
CA MET A 119 20.17 -3.93 48.29
C MET A 119 20.33 -4.92 47.11
N GLU A 120 20.45 -6.21 47.39
CA GLU A 120 20.51 -7.23 46.32
C GLU A 120 19.16 -7.35 45.57
N GLU A 121 18.04 -7.32 46.31
CA GLU A 121 16.69 -7.28 45.73
C GLU A 121 16.50 -6.04 44.88
N TYR A 122 16.87 -4.86 45.37
CA TYR A 122 16.83 -3.59 44.64
C TYR A 122 17.66 -3.63 43.36
N ALA A 123 18.89 -4.11 43.43
CA ALA A 123 19.76 -4.23 42.26
C ALA A 123 19.17 -5.14 41.18
N THR A 124 18.53 -6.23 41.58
CA THR A 124 17.87 -7.15 40.65
C THR A 124 16.67 -6.50 39.96
N LEU A 125 15.82 -5.80 40.71
CA LEU A 125 14.66 -5.09 40.15
C LEU A 125 15.10 -3.88 39.32
N GLN A 126 16.14 -3.15 39.73
CA GLN A 126 16.69 -2.05 38.95
C GLN A 126 17.22 -2.54 37.60
N HIS A 127 17.97 -3.64 37.59
CA HIS A 127 18.48 -4.23 36.37
C HIS A 127 17.34 -4.66 35.43
N TYR A 128 16.27 -5.28 35.96
CA TYR A 128 15.07 -5.61 35.18
C TYR A 128 14.41 -4.36 34.62
N PHE A 129 14.27 -3.29 35.41
CA PHE A 129 13.66 -2.03 35.00
C PHE A 129 14.47 -1.34 33.88
N GLU A 130 15.80 -1.34 33.99
CA GLU A 130 16.70 -0.80 32.98
C GLU A 130 16.69 -1.61 31.68
N GLN A 131 16.74 -2.95 31.77
CA GLN A 131 16.69 -3.83 30.60
C GLN A 131 15.39 -3.70 29.81
N ASN A 132 14.28 -3.36 30.45
CA ASN A 132 12.98 -3.19 29.84
C ASN A 132 12.65 -1.73 29.49
N ASP A 133 13.67 -0.85 29.37
CA ASP A 133 13.50 0.57 29.03
C ASP A 133 12.56 1.30 30.00
N GLY A 134 12.58 1.00 31.29
CA GLY A 134 11.65 1.51 32.31
C GLY A 134 11.61 3.03 32.42
N TYR A 135 12.73 3.73 32.20
CA TYR A 135 12.75 5.20 32.22
C TYR A 135 12.07 5.86 31.02
N SER A 136 11.85 5.13 29.92
CA SER A 136 11.37 5.69 28.65
C SER A 136 9.95 5.29 28.27
N TYR A 137 9.26 4.42 29.04
CA TYR A 137 7.97 3.85 28.64
C TYR A 137 6.90 4.92 28.40
N GLN A 138 6.85 6.00 29.21
CA GLN A 138 5.88 7.09 29.01
C GLN A 138 6.13 7.87 27.71
N SER A 139 7.39 8.15 27.38
CA SER A 139 7.77 8.83 26.15
C SER A 139 7.47 7.96 24.92
N ARG A 140 7.74 6.66 25.01
CA ARG A 140 7.41 5.67 23.97
C ARG A 140 5.92 5.59 23.74
N LEU A 141 5.12 5.49 24.81
CA LEU A 141 3.66 5.46 24.73
C LEU A 141 3.13 6.68 23.99
N ARG A 142 3.57 7.89 24.40
CA ARG A 142 3.16 9.14 23.74
C ARG A 142 3.65 9.21 22.29
N GLY A 143 4.86 8.76 22.01
CA GLY A 143 5.44 8.73 20.67
C GLY A 143 4.65 7.85 19.72
N VAL A 144 4.26 6.65 20.16
CA VAL A 144 3.45 5.71 19.35
C VAL A 144 2.03 6.26 19.10
N LEU A 145 1.36 6.80 20.13
CA LEU A 145 0.04 7.40 19.96
C LEU A 145 0.06 8.59 18.99
N LYS A 146 1.04 9.51 19.14
CA LYS A 146 1.20 10.65 18.24
C LYS A 146 1.54 10.19 16.81
N GLY A 147 2.40 9.20 16.66
CA GLY A 147 2.74 8.62 15.36
C GLY A 147 1.54 8.02 14.64
N LEU A 148 0.59 7.46 15.37
CA LEU A 148 -0.67 6.94 14.83
C LEU A 148 -1.80 7.99 14.72
N GLY A 149 -1.47 9.28 14.87
CA GLY A 149 -2.37 10.41 14.61
C GLY A 149 -3.32 10.75 15.75
N PHE A 150 -2.99 10.40 17.01
CA PHE A 150 -3.72 10.88 18.20
C PHE A 150 -3.08 12.17 18.74
N ALA A 151 -3.89 13.18 18.97
CA ALA A 151 -3.46 14.40 19.64
C ALA A 151 -3.41 14.20 21.18
N ASP A 152 -2.64 15.04 21.89
CA ASP A 152 -2.56 14.95 23.36
C ASP A 152 -3.94 15.05 24.06
N ASN A 153 -4.87 15.81 23.48
CA ASN A 153 -6.24 15.94 23.99
C ASN A 153 -7.08 14.66 23.86
N ASP A 154 -6.72 13.78 22.92
CA ASP A 154 -7.43 12.53 22.71
C ASP A 154 -7.10 11.47 23.76
N PHE A 155 -5.94 11.58 24.43
CA PHE A 155 -5.43 10.56 25.34
C PHE A 155 -6.38 10.24 26.50
N ASN A 156 -7.14 11.23 26.95
CA ASN A 156 -8.12 11.08 28.04
C ASN A 156 -9.53 10.68 27.56
N ARG A 157 -9.71 10.43 26.25
CA ARG A 157 -11.01 9.98 25.72
C ARG A 157 -11.27 8.52 26.09
N PRO A 158 -12.49 8.18 26.57
CA PRO A 158 -12.87 6.79 26.83
C PRO A 158 -12.91 5.96 25.54
N MET A 159 -12.50 4.69 25.64
CA MET A 159 -12.48 3.74 24.51
C MET A 159 -13.86 3.52 23.88
N ASN A 160 -14.93 3.54 24.67
CA ASN A 160 -16.31 3.35 24.19
C ASN A 160 -16.80 4.49 23.27
N GLN A 161 -16.20 5.69 23.33
CA GLN A 161 -16.52 6.85 22.48
C GLN A 161 -15.74 6.88 21.16
N LEU A 162 -14.85 5.94 20.93
CA LEU A 162 -14.03 5.89 19.73
C LEU A 162 -14.77 5.21 18.57
N SER A 163 -14.53 5.73 17.36
CA SER A 163 -14.96 5.05 16.14
C SER A 163 -14.23 3.71 15.97
N GLY A 164 -14.78 2.81 15.14
CA GLY A 164 -14.14 1.52 14.84
C GLY A 164 -12.70 1.67 14.37
N GLY A 165 -12.43 2.58 13.45
CA GLY A 165 -11.07 2.84 12.97
C GLY A 165 -10.14 3.44 14.03
N GLN A 166 -10.65 4.25 14.97
CA GLN A 166 -9.87 4.73 16.11
C GLN A 166 -9.54 3.58 17.08
N LYS A 167 -10.49 2.68 17.35
CA LYS A 167 -10.25 1.48 18.16
C LYS A 167 -9.17 0.59 17.56
N THR A 168 -9.19 0.37 16.24
CA THR A 168 -8.16 -0.39 15.52
C THR A 168 -6.79 0.26 15.67
N ARG A 169 -6.69 1.60 15.56
CA ARG A 169 -5.43 2.35 15.76
C ARG A 169 -4.88 2.22 17.18
N VAL A 170 -5.74 2.27 18.20
CA VAL A 170 -5.34 2.05 19.60
C VAL A 170 -4.82 0.62 19.80
N HIS A 171 -5.47 -0.37 19.20
CA HIS A 171 -5.01 -1.76 19.28
C HIS A 171 -3.66 -1.96 18.58
N LEU A 172 -3.48 -1.35 17.41
CA LEU A 172 -2.19 -1.33 16.73
C LEU A 172 -1.11 -0.70 17.64
N ALA A 173 -1.39 0.45 18.27
CA ALA A 173 -0.49 1.07 19.23
C ALA A 173 -0.10 0.11 20.37
N LYS A 174 -1.08 -0.60 20.94
CA LYS A 174 -0.88 -1.59 22.01
C LYS A 174 0.04 -2.72 21.57
N LEU A 175 -0.17 -3.26 20.37
CA LEU A 175 0.67 -4.30 19.79
C LEU A 175 2.11 -3.83 19.53
N LEU A 176 2.28 -2.63 18.98
CA LEU A 176 3.61 -2.06 18.72
C LEU A 176 4.39 -1.80 20.03
N LEU A 177 3.70 -1.38 21.08
CA LEU A 177 4.29 -1.15 22.41
C LEU A 177 4.67 -2.45 23.12
N SER A 178 3.91 -3.54 22.94
CA SER A 178 4.19 -4.85 23.55
C SER A 178 5.41 -5.57 22.97
N LYS A 179 5.91 -5.13 21.80
CA LYS A 179 7.11 -5.64 21.11
C LYS A 179 7.17 -7.19 21.03
N PRO A 180 6.16 -7.89 20.50
CA PRO A 180 6.25 -9.35 20.35
C PRO A 180 7.36 -9.76 19.36
N ASP A 181 7.85 -10.99 19.47
CA ASP A 181 8.90 -11.53 18.59
C ASP A 181 8.45 -11.64 17.14
N ILE A 182 7.13 -11.85 16.91
CA ILE A 182 6.51 -11.84 15.60
C ILE A 182 5.20 -11.05 15.61
N LEU A 183 5.06 -10.12 14.66
CA LEU A 183 3.84 -9.35 14.41
C LEU A 183 3.11 -9.89 13.18
N LEU A 184 1.84 -10.22 13.33
CA LEU A 184 0.91 -10.49 12.24
C LEU A 184 -0.01 -9.29 12.08
N LEU A 185 0.06 -8.59 10.95
CA LEU A 185 -0.71 -7.37 10.70
C LEU A 185 -1.65 -7.58 9.51
N ASP A 186 -2.97 -7.57 9.78
CA ASP A 186 -4.00 -7.69 8.73
C ASP A 186 -4.55 -6.30 8.41
N GLU A 187 -4.18 -5.77 7.22
CA GLU A 187 -4.54 -4.45 6.71
C GLU A 187 -4.24 -3.29 7.69
N PRO A 188 -2.98 -3.13 8.16
CA PRO A 188 -2.64 -2.14 9.19
C PRO A 188 -2.75 -0.70 8.71
N THR A 189 -2.75 -0.45 7.40
CA THR A 189 -2.85 0.87 6.79
C THR A 189 -4.27 1.41 6.71
N ASN A 190 -5.29 0.54 6.88
CA ASN A 190 -6.67 0.96 6.87
C ASN A 190 -6.96 1.96 8.01
N HIS A 191 -7.68 3.02 7.69
CA HIS A 191 -8.05 4.11 8.60
C HIS A 191 -6.87 4.99 9.08
N LEU A 192 -5.65 4.81 8.56
CA LEU A 192 -4.52 5.69 8.80
C LEU A 192 -4.47 6.79 7.73
N ASP A 193 -4.09 8.00 8.11
CA ASP A 193 -3.72 9.02 7.14
C ASP A 193 -2.26 8.83 6.67
N ILE A 194 -1.89 9.57 5.63
CA ILE A 194 -0.56 9.43 5.00
C ILE A 194 0.58 9.62 6.00
N ALA A 195 0.45 10.55 6.94
CA ALA A 195 1.49 10.82 7.94
C ALA A 195 1.64 9.66 8.93
N ALA A 196 0.52 9.06 9.38
CA ALA A 196 0.53 7.89 10.25
C ALA A 196 1.07 6.63 9.52
N ILE A 197 0.78 6.49 8.21
CA ILE A 197 1.34 5.41 7.39
C ILE A 197 2.86 5.56 7.28
N GLU A 198 3.37 6.76 6.98
CA GLU A 198 4.82 7.03 6.90
C GLU A 198 5.53 6.74 8.23
N TRP A 199 4.92 7.16 9.34
CA TRP A 199 5.44 6.86 10.67
C TRP A 199 5.47 5.34 10.94
N LEU A 200 4.40 4.62 10.57
CA LEU A 200 4.31 3.16 10.74
C LEU A 200 5.37 2.44 9.89
N GLU A 201 5.63 2.90 8.66
CA GLU A 201 6.69 2.37 7.80
C GLU A 201 8.06 2.45 8.48
N ASP A 202 8.41 3.63 9.02
CA ASP A 202 9.69 3.84 9.67
C ASP A 202 9.80 3.02 10.96
N PHE A 203 8.71 2.91 11.72
CA PHE A 203 8.64 2.07 12.92
C PHE A 203 8.85 0.58 12.59
N LEU A 204 8.12 0.03 11.60
CA LEU A 204 8.21 -1.38 11.23
C LEU A 204 9.56 -1.73 10.59
N ARG A 205 10.18 -0.80 9.86
CA ARG A 205 11.53 -0.98 9.32
C ARG A 205 12.56 -1.18 10.41
N SER A 206 12.47 -0.42 11.49
CA SER A 206 13.35 -0.50 12.67
C SER A 206 12.93 -1.55 13.69
N TYR A 207 11.77 -2.22 13.49
CA TYR A 207 11.23 -3.19 14.44
C TYR A 207 12.15 -4.40 14.60
N PRO A 208 12.53 -4.79 15.84
CA PRO A 208 13.52 -5.84 16.08
C PRO A 208 12.99 -7.27 15.83
N GLY A 209 11.67 -7.49 15.88
CA GLY A 209 11.01 -8.78 15.62
C GLY A 209 10.75 -9.04 14.14
N ALA A 210 10.26 -10.24 13.84
CA ALA A 210 9.73 -10.56 12.52
C ALA A 210 8.36 -9.90 12.31
N VAL A 211 8.02 -9.56 11.06
CA VAL A 211 6.73 -8.98 10.72
C VAL A 211 6.17 -9.70 9.50
N LEU A 212 4.92 -10.14 9.59
CA LEU A 212 4.17 -10.72 8.49
C LEU A 212 2.93 -9.87 8.26
N ILE A 213 2.81 -9.29 7.06
CA ILE A 213 1.83 -8.26 6.74
C ILE A 213 0.91 -8.74 5.63
N ILE A 214 -0.39 -8.60 5.82
CA ILE A 214 -1.38 -8.60 4.74
C ILE A 214 -1.72 -7.14 4.48
N SER A 215 -1.48 -6.63 3.27
CA SER A 215 -1.88 -5.29 2.89
C SER A 215 -2.14 -5.18 1.39
N HIS A 216 -3.03 -4.28 1.03
CA HIS A 216 -3.32 -3.86 -0.34
C HIS A 216 -2.65 -2.52 -0.70
N ASP A 217 -1.83 -1.96 0.17
CA ASP A 217 -1.00 -0.78 -0.08
C ASP A 217 0.37 -1.19 -0.64
N ARG A 218 0.53 -1.09 -1.96
CA ARG A 218 1.76 -1.47 -2.68
C ARG A 218 2.96 -0.64 -2.25
N TYR A 219 2.75 0.66 -2.00
CA TYR A 219 3.81 1.58 -1.63
C TYR A 219 4.34 1.26 -0.22
N PHE A 220 3.43 0.93 0.69
CA PHE A 220 3.75 0.48 2.03
C PHE A 220 4.55 -0.83 2.02
N LEU A 221 4.09 -1.83 1.26
CA LEU A 221 4.79 -3.11 1.15
C LEU A 221 6.18 -2.95 0.53
N ASP A 222 6.31 -2.16 -0.53
CA ASP A 222 7.58 -1.99 -1.24
C ASP A 222 8.69 -1.40 -0.36
N ARG A 223 8.31 -0.56 0.61
CA ARG A 223 9.24 0.08 1.55
C ARG A 223 9.70 -0.80 2.72
N ILE A 224 8.89 -1.79 3.09
CA ILE A 224 9.12 -2.56 4.34
C ILE A 224 9.58 -3.97 4.05
N VAL A 225 8.95 -4.66 3.07
CA VAL A 225 9.12 -6.09 2.94
C VAL A 225 10.34 -6.49 2.13
N THR A 226 10.96 -7.58 2.52
CA THR A 226 12.08 -8.23 1.85
C THR A 226 11.71 -9.59 1.26
N LYS A 227 10.50 -10.07 1.56
CA LYS A 227 9.93 -11.33 1.06
C LYS A 227 8.45 -11.16 0.80
N VAL A 228 7.96 -11.71 -0.31
CA VAL A 228 6.54 -11.73 -0.65
C VAL A 228 6.08 -13.18 -0.81
N ILE A 229 4.99 -13.53 -0.14
CA ILE A 229 4.33 -14.83 -0.20
C ILE A 229 3.00 -14.62 -0.92
N GLU A 230 2.92 -15.08 -2.15
CA GLU A 230 1.69 -14.99 -2.94
C GLU A 230 0.81 -16.21 -2.66
N ILE A 231 -0.48 -15.96 -2.38
CA ILE A 231 -1.51 -17.01 -2.33
C ILE A 231 -2.37 -16.88 -3.58
N GLU A 232 -2.18 -17.80 -4.52
CA GLU A 232 -2.93 -17.88 -5.78
C GLU A 232 -3.38 -19.32 -6.02
N ASN A 233 -4.60 -19.51 -6.48
CA ASN A 233 -5.17 -20.85 -6.72
C ASN A 233 -5.01 -21.79 -5.50
N LYS A 234 -5.18 -21.24 -4.28
CA LYS A 234 -5.11 -21.97 -3.00
C LYS A 234 -3.70 -22.52 -2.67
N LYS A 235 -2.66 -22.10 -3.40
CA LYS A 235 -1.25 -22.49 -3.20
C LYS A 235 -0.41 -21.26 -2.84
N SER A 236 0.75 -21.48 -2.25
CA SER A 236 1.71 -20.41 -1.97
C SER A 236 2.91 -20.46 -2.90
N THR A 237 3.32 -19.28 -3.37
CA THR A 237 4.60 -19.06 -4.07
C THR A 237 5.38 -17.99 -3.32
N VAL A 238 6.68 -18.23 -3.11
CA VAL A 238 7.54 -17.33 -2.34
C VAL A 238 8.49 -16.60 -3.27
N TYR A 239 8.57 -15.28 -3.11
CA TYR A 239 9.49 -14.40 -3.84
C TYR A 239 10.38 -13.68 -2.83
N ASN A 240 11.70 -13.79 -3.00
CA ASN A 240 12.68 -13.11 -2.15
C ASN A 240 13.01 -11.75 -2.79
N GLY A 241 12.41 -10.70 -2.27
CA GLY A 241 12.52 -9.33 -2.76
C GLY A 241 11.38 -8.45 -2.23
N ASN A 242 11.40 -7.17 -2.60
CA ASN A 242 10.32 -6.23 -2.29
C ASN A 242 9.10 -6.47 -3.20
N TYR A 243 8.05 -5.66 -3.00
CA TYR A 243 6.81 -5.82 -3.77
C TYR A 243 7.01 -5.54 -5.28
N SER A 244 7.82 -4.55 -5.66
CA SER A 244 8.13 -4.23 -7.05
C SER A 244 8.85 -5.39 -7.75
N PHE A 245 9.81 -6.03 -7.09
CA PHE A 245 10.48 -7.23 -7.59
C PHE A 245 9.51 -8.40 -7.80
N PHE A 246 8.64 -8.66 -6.80
CA PHE A 246 7.58 -9.67 -6.91
C PHE A 246 6.72 -9.44 -8.15
N TRP A 247 6.25 -8.20 -8.35
CA TRP A 247 5.38 -7.85 -9.47
C TRP A 247 6.04 -8.10 -10.83
N GLN A 248 7.29 -7.66 -10.99
CA GLN A 248 8.07 -7.91 -12.21
C GLN A 248 8.25 -9.41 -12.48
N GLN A 249 8.61 -10.18 -11.46
CA GLN A 249 8.79 -11.63 -11.61
C GLN A 249 7.46 -12.34 -11.93
N LYS A 250 6.36 -11.91 -11.33
CA LYS A 250 5.03 -12.45 -11.64
C LYS A 250 4.66 -12.18 -13.10
N GLU A 251 4.90 -10.99 -13.61
CA GLU A 251 4.63 -10.63 -15.00
C GLU A 251 5.45 -11.47 -15.98
N ILE A 252 6.75 -11.62 -15.75
CA ILE A 252 7.65 -12.47 -16.53
C ILE A 252 7.17 -13.94 -16.50
N ASN A 253 6.88 -14.48 -15.32
CA ASN A 253 6.42 -15.86 -15.18
C ASN A 253 5.09 -16.09 -15.93
N ARG A 254 4.18 -15.13 -15.89
CA ARG A 254 2.91 -15.17 -16.59
C ARG A 254 3.09 -15.14 -18.11
N GLU A 255 3.96 -14.26 -18.63
CA GLU A 255 4.29 -14.26 -20.07
C GLU A 255 4.90 -15.58 -20.52
N MET A 256 5.80 -16.15 -19.72
CA MET A 256 6.39 -17.47 -20.00
C MET A 256 5.30 -18.57 -20.03
N GLN A 257 4.41 -18.57 -19.05
CA GLN A 257 3.30 -19.53 -18.98
C GLN A 257 2.34 -19.38 -20.16
N GLN A 258 2.01 -18.14 -20.56
CA GLN A 258 1.18 -17.86 -21.72
C GLN A 258 1.83 -18.39 -23.01
N LYS A 259 3.11 -18.11 -23.22
CA LYS A 259 3.88 -18.61 -24.37
C LYS A 259 3.93 -20.15 -24.38
N ALA A 260 4.19 -20.76 -23.22
CA ALA A 260 4.21 -22.22 -23.10
C ALA A 260 2.83 -22.84 -23.40
N TYR A 261 1.74 -22.23 -22.91
CA TYR A 261 0.38 -22.65 -23.21
C TYR A 261 0.07 -22.56 -24.73
N GLU A 262 0.38 -21.43 -25.35
CA GLU A 262 0.15 -21.23 -26.80
C GLU A 262 0.96 -22.22 -27.65
N MET A 263 2.23 -22.45 -27.30
CA MET A 263 3.05 -23.47 -27.99
C MET A 263 2.45 -24.87 -27.83
N GLN A 264 2.05 -25.23 -26.61
CA GLN A 264 1.42 -26.53 -26.36
C GLN A 264 0.08 -26.69 -27.12
N GLN A 265 -0.76 -25.64 -27.17
CA GLN A 265 -2.01 -25.66 -27.91
C GLN A 265 -1.77 -25.83 -29.43
N LYS A 266 -0.76 -25.16 -29.99
CA LYS A 266 -0.35 -25.34 -31.39
C LYS A 266 0.09 -26.78 -31.66
N GLU A 267 0.89 -27.36 -30.75
CA GLU A 267 1.36 -28.75 -30.89
C GLU A 267 0.19 -29.75 -30.76
N ILE A 268 -0.70 -29.57 -29.77
CA ILE A 268 -1.91 -30.41 -29.62
C ILE A 268 -2.73 -30.36 -30.89
N LYS A 269 -3.02 -29.17 -31.43
CA LYS A 269 -3.79 -29.03 -32.69
C LYS A 269 -3.10 -29.70 -33.86
N HIS A 270 -1.77 -29.53 -33.98
CA HIS A 270 -1.00 -30.22 -35.04
C HIS A 270 -1.10 -31.74 -34.90
N GLN A 271 -0.95 -32.30 -33.71
CA GLN A 271 -1.08 -33.73 -33.46
C GLN A 271 -2.50 -34.23 -33.75
N GLU A 272 -3.53 -33.48 -33.39
CA GLU A 272 -4.93 -33.81 -33.72
C GLU A 272 -5.18 -33.85 -35.25
N ASP A 273 -4.63 -32.90 -36.01
CA ASP A 273 -4.73 -32.86 -37.46
C ASP A 273 -3.99 -34.03 -38.11
N VAL A 274 -2.80 -34.38 -37.61
CA VAL A 274 -2.06 -35.58 -38.05
C VAL A 274 -2.85 -36.85 -37.75
N ILE A 275 -3.45 -36.99 -36.56
CA ILE A 275 -4.29 -38.12 -36.18
C ILE A 275 -5.50 -38.21 -37.13
N ARG A 276 -6.15 -37.06 -37.42
CA ARG A 276 -7.29 -37.00 -38.34
C ARG A 276 -6.89 -37.46 -39.75
N THR A 277 -5.76 -37.01 -40.27
CA THR A 277 -5.22 -37.40 -41.58
C THR A 277 -4.85 -38.89 -41.63
N LEU A 278 -4.21 -39.43 -40.59
CA LEU A 278 -3.88 -40.86 -40.51
C LEU A 278 -5.13 -41.74 -40.49
N ARG A 279 -6.21 -41.33 -39.84
CA ARG A 279 -7.50 -42.03 -39.82
C ARG A 279 -8.21 -41.99 -41.19
N SER A 280 -8.08 -40.86 -41.95
CA SER A 280 -8.70 -40.74 -43.29
C SER A 280 -8.14 -41.71 -44.31
N PHE A 281 -6.89 -42.17 -44.15
CA PHE A 281 -6.29 -43.18 -45.06
C PHE A 281 -6.87 -44.58 -44.90
N ASN A 282 -7.66 -44.88 -43.88
CA ASN A 282 -8.38 -46.12 -43.60
C ASN A 282 -7.55 -47.41 -43.77
N ARG A 283 -6.22 -47.37 -43.57
CA ARG A 283 -5.30 -48.51 -43.62
C ARG A 283 -4.96 -48.96 -42.20
N GLU A 284 -4.92 -50.27 -41.93
CA GLU A 284 -4.67 -50.83 -40.60
C GLU A 284 -3.40 -50.25 -39.91
N LYS A 285 -2.29 -50.12 -40.67
CA LYS A 285 -1.06 -49.51 -40.16
C LYS A 285 -1.21 -48.03 -39.80
N SER A 286 -2.01 -47.28 -40.56
CA SER A 286 -2.28 -45.86 -40.31
C SER A 286 -3.16 -45.67 -39.06
N ILE A 287 -4.14 -46.55 -38.89
CA ILE A 287 -5.02 -46.55 -37.70
C ILE A 287 -4.20 -46.85 -36.43
N LYS A 288 -3.34 -47.89 -36.45
CA LYS A 288 -2.45 -48.19 -35.28
C LYS A 288 -1.51 -47.02 -34.94
N ARG A 289 -1.00 -46.28 -35.92
CA ARG A 289 -0.19 -45.09 -35.72
C ARG A 289 -1.02 -43.92 -35.12
N ALA A 290 -2.26 -43.74 -35.57
CA ALA A 290 -3.18 -42.76 -35.03
C ALA A 290 -3.49 -43.05 -33.56
N GLU A 291 -3.81 -44.28 -33.20
CA GLU A 291 -4.07 -44.73 -31.82
C GLU A 291 -2.85 -44.54 -30.90
N SER A 292 -1.64 -44.83 -31.40
CA SER A 292 -0.41 -44.61 -30.64
C SER A 292 -0.19 -43.12 -30.31
N ARG A 293 -0.42 -42.22 -31.29
CA ARG A 293 -0.31 -40.77 -31.09
C ARG A 293 -1.41 -40.25 -30.19
N GLU A 294 -2.63 -40.76 -30.29
CA GLU A 294 -3.74 -40.40 -29.41
C GLU A 294 -3.45 -40.79 -27.95
N LYS A 295 -2.88 -41.97 -27.71
CA LYS A 295 -2.41 -42.40 -26.38
C LYS A 295 -1.27 -41.51 -25.87
N ALA A 296 -0.36 -41.07 -26.72
CA ALA A 296 0.70 -40.13 -26.36
C ALA A 296 0.13 -38.73 -25.99
N LEU A 297 -0.82 -38.23 -26.77
CA LEU A 297 -1.53 -36.98 -26.53
C LEU A 297 -2.32 -37.01 -25.21
N GLY A 298 -2.96 -38.17 -24.90
CA GLY A 298 -3.67 -38.36 -23.61
C GLY A 298 -2.79 -38.44 -22.37
N LYS A 299 -1.48 -38.71 -22.54
CA LYS A 299 -0.49 -38.72 -21.46
C LYS A 299 0.21 -37.37 -21.28
N LEU A 300 0.00 -36.43 -22.20
CA LEU A 300 0.61 -35.10 -22.13
C LEU A 300 0.04 -34.32 -20.93
N GLU A 301 0.88 -33.91 -19.99
CA GLU A 301 0.48 -32.98 -18.97
C GLU A 301 0.12 -31.64 -19.61
N ARG A 302 -1.12 -31.22 -19.43
CA ARG A 302 -1.62 -29.99 -20.03
C ARG A 302 -1.15 -28.83 -19.15
N VAL A 303 -0.54 -27.83 -19.79
CA VAL A 303 -0.23 -26.55 -19.15
C VAL A 303 -1.56 -25.84 -18.89
N ASP A 304 -1.82 -25.48 -17.64
CA ASP A 304 -3.00 -24.70 -17.29
C ASP A 304 -2.95 -23.35 -18.01
N ARG A 305 -4.09 -22.95 -18.57
CA ARG A 305 -4.20 -21.62 -19.14
C ARG A 305 -3.93 -20.60 -18.03
N PRO A 306 -2.99 -19.64 -18.21
CA PRO A 306 -2.87 -18.54 -17.26
C PRO A 306 -4.23 -17.86 -17.13
N ASP A 307 -4.61 -17.50 -15.91
CA ASP A 307 -5.81 -16.71 -15.72
C ASP A 307 -5.70 -15.43 -16.56
N ALA A 308 -6.59 -15.29 -17.53
CA ALA A 308 -6.59 -14.13 -18.38
C ALA A 308 -6.75 -12.91 -17.48
N LEU A 309 -5.78 -11.99 -17.51
CA LEU A 309 -6.16 -10.62 -17.20
C LEU A 309 -7.29 -10.31 -18.17
N PRO A 310 -8.41 -9.81 -17.71
CA PRO A 310 -9.44 -9.37 -18.60
C PRO A 310 -8.76 -8.51 -19.64
N ASP A 311 -8.88 -8.93 -20.90
CA ASP A 311 -8.37 -8.18 -22.04
C ASP A 311 -8.74 -6.73 -21.75
N GLN A 312 -7.74 -5.85 -21.67
CA GLN A 312 -7.99 -4.45 -21.31
C GLN A 312 -8.83 -3.89 -22.47
N MET A 313 -10.12 -4.14 -22.41
CA MET A 313 -11.06 -3.56 -23.35
C MET A 313 -10.82 -2.07 -23.34
N ARG A 314 -10.40 -1.52 -24.49
CA ARG A 314 -10.16 -0.09 -24.71
C ARG A 314 -11.49 0.65 -24.71
N LEU A 315 -12.21 0.61 -23.60
CA LEU A 315 -13.43 1.39 -23.42
C LEU A 315 -13.04 2.79 -22.99
N THR A 316 -13.22 3.76 -23.87
CA THR A 316 -13.16 5.17 -23.52
C THR A 316 -14.46 5.52 -22.81
N LEU A 317 -14.38 5.96 -21.56
CA LEU A 317 -15.54 6.34 -20.77
C LEU A 317 -15.81 7.84 -21.00
N THR A 318 -16.62 8.15 -21.98
CA THR A 318 -17.02 9.52 -22.28
C THR A 318 -18.26 9.90 -21.48
N PRO A 319 -18.27 11.06 -20.78
CA PRO A 319 -19.48 11.56 -20.13
C PRO A 319 -20.58 11.81 -21.19
N PHE A 320 -21.81 11.52 -20.83
CA PHE A 320 -22.97 11.70 -21.72
C PHE A 320 -23.17 13.18 -22.16
N LEU A 321 -22.79 14.13 -21.30
CA LEU A 321 -22.81 15.57 -21.55
C LEU A 321 -21.50 16.19 -21.13
N THR A 322 -20.94 17.07 -21.95
CA THR A 322 -19.74 17.82 -21.60
C THR A 322 -20.09 19.04 -20.75
N SER A 323 -19.38 19.27 -19.67
CA SER A 323 -19.48 20.49 -18.85
C SER A 323 -18.86 21.69 -19.55
N GLY A 324 -19.14 22.89 -19.04
CA GLY A 324 -18.33 24.07 -19.34
C GLY A 324 -16.87 23.91 -18.95
N ASN A 325 -16.00 24.85 -19.30
CA ASN A 325 -14.57 24.77 -18.97
C ASN A 325 -14.31 24.91 -17.45
N ASP A 326 -15.04 25.82 -16.79
CA ASP A 326 -15.01 25.98 -15.35
C ASP A 326 -16.08 25.07 -14.76
N VAL A 327 -15.66 24.07 -13.96
CA VAL A 327 -16.55 23.05 -13.41
C VAL A 327 -16.94 23.36 -11.97
N LEU A 328 -16.00 23.80 -11.15
CA LEU A 328 -16.22 24.14 -9.74
C LEU A 328 -15.32 25.29 -9.34
N HIS A 329 -15.91 26.30 -8.72
CA HIS A 329 -15.23 27.43 -8.09
C HIS A 329 -15.64 27.48 -6.61
N ALA A 330 -14.68 27.38 -5.74
CA ALA A 330 -14.83 27.48 -4.29
C ALA A 330 -14.02 28.67 -3.79
N GLU A 331 -14.65 29.58 -3.04
CA GLU A 331 -14.04 30.81 -2.58
C GLU A 331 -14.28 31.00 -1.08
N GLU A 332 -13.19 31.14 -0.31
CA GLU A 332 -13.14 31.44 1.13
C GLU A 332 -14.05 30.56 2.00
N LEU A 333 -14.18 29.27 1.66
CA LEU A 333 -15.01 28.35 2.40
C LEU A 333 -14.47 28.15 3.83
N SER A 334 -15.38 28.22 4.81
CA SER A 334 -15.06 27.95 6.22
C SER A 334 -16.16 27.11 6.84
N LYS A 335 -15.76 26.25 7.82
CA LYS A 335 -16.70 25.39 8.56
C LYS A 335 -16.25 25.17 10.00
N SER A 336 -17.24 25.19 10.91
CA SER A 336 -17.07 24.92 12.33
C SER A 336 -18.23 24.05 12.84
N TYR A 337 -18.00 23.25 13.86
CA TYR A 337 -19.03 22.48 14.57
C TYR A 337 -18.87 22.69 16.07
N GLY A 338 -19.96 23.11 16.75
CA GLY A 338 -19.96 23.26 18.20
C GLY A 338 -18.90 24.22 18.74
N GLY A 339 -18.53 25.26 17.96
CA GLY A 339 -17.46 26.21 18.31
C GLY A 339 -16.04 25.72 17.96
N GLN A 340 -15.87 24.45 17.58
CA GLN A 340 -14.59 23.93 17.08
C GLN A 340 -14.50 24.16 15.58
N ARG A 341 -13.48 24.92 15.15
CA ARG A 341 -13.18 25.19 13.74
C ARG A 341 -12.57 23.97 13.08
N ILE A 342 -13.10 23.58 11.93
CA ILE A 342 -12.61 22.46 11.10
C ILE A 342 -11.57 23.01 10.11
N PHE A 343 -11.96 23.99 9.27
CA PHE A 343 -11.08 24.69 8.35
C PHE A 343 -11.59 26.11 8.06
N ARG A 344 -10.73 26.94 7.49
CA ARG A 344 -11.06 28.32 7.05
C ARG A 344 -10.37 28.65 5.73
N ASN A 345 -10.91 29.65 5.02
CA ASN A 345 -10.31 30.25 3.83
C ASN A 345 -9.92 29.24 2.75
N VAL A 346 -10.72 28.20 2.55
CA VAL A 346 -10.48 27.20 1.52
C VAL A 346 -10.97 27.75 0.18
N SER A 347 -10.03 28.01 -0.74
CA SER A 347 -10.31 28.52 -2.08
C SER A 347 -9.58 27.69 -3.14
N PHE A 348 -10.31 27.20 -4.14
CA PHE A 348 -9.74 26.44 -5.26
C PHE A 348 -10.67 26.40 -6.46
N ASP A 349 -10.07 26.15 -7.63
CA ASP A 349 -10.76 26.01 -8.91
C ASP A 349 -10.52 24.64 -9.51
N VAL A 350 -11.57 24.07 -10.10
CA VAL A 350 -11.50 22.82 -10.86
C VAL A 350 -12.03 23.05 -12.26
N LYS A 351 -11.21 22.69 -13.25
CA LYS A 351 -11.54 22.80 -14.67
C LYS A 351 -12.00 21.46 -15.24
N ARG A 352 -12.57 21.53 -16.44
CA ARG A 352 -12.99 20.33 -17.18
C ARG A 352 -11.81 19.40 -17.42
N SER A 353 -12.05 18.12 -17.24
CA SER A 353 -11.08 17.01 -17.35
C SER A 353 -9.97 17.00 -16.29
N ASP A 354 -9.97 17.92 -15.32
CA ASP A 354 -9.04 17.85 -14.20
C ASP A 354 -9.27 16.57 -13.37
N LYS A 355 -8.17 15.95 -12.92
CA LYS A 355 -8.17 14.85 -11.95
C LYS A 355 -7.50 15.32 -10.67
N VAL A 356 -8.31 15.63 -9.68
CA VAL A 356 -7.90 16.32 -8.46
C VAL A 356 -7.99 15.38 -7.27
N ALA A 357 -6.87 15.13 -6.61
CA ALA A 357 -6.82 14.42 -5.34
C ALA A 357 -6.87 15.40 -4.16
N ILE A 358 -7.74 15.16 -3.19
CA ILE A 358 -7.76 15.90 -1.91
C ILE A 358 -7.09 15.04 -0.84
N ILE A 359 -6.02 15.57 -0.26
CA ILE A 359 -5.26 14.92 0.81
C ILE A 359 -5.24 15.80 2.06
N GLY A 360 -4.85 15.24 3.19
CA GLY A 360 -4.72 15.94 4.47
C GLY A 360 -4.92 15.02 5.65
N PRO A 361 -4.60 15.45 6.88
CA PRO A 361 -4.74 14.66 8.09
C PRO A 361 -6.19 14.17 8.31
N ASN A 362 -6.33 13.10 9.09
CA ASN A 362 -7.65 12.65 9.51
C ASN A 362 -8.29 13.70 10.43
N GLY A 363 -9.59 13.95 10.21
CA GLY A 363 -10.34 14.95 10.98
C GLY A 363 -10.19 16.40 10.49
N VAL A 364 -9.37 16.69 9.47
CA VAL A 364 -9.21 18.05 8.90
C VAL A 364 -10.44 18.53 8.12
N GLY A 365 -11.43 17.64 7.90
CA GLY A 365 -12.69 18.00 7.26
C GLY A 365 -12.80 17.68 5.77
N LYS A 366 -12.04 16.72 5.25
CA LYS A 366 -12.11 16.29 3.82
C LYS A 366 -13.53 15.88 3.42
N SER A 367 -14.14 14.93 4.12
CA SER A 367 -15.53 14.51 3.84
C SER A 367 -16.56 15.61 4.14
N THR A 368 -16.28 16.50 5.11
CA THR A 368 -17.10 17.69 5.36
C THR A 368 -17.08 18.63 4.15
N LEU A 369 -15.91 18.86 3.55
CA LEU A 369 -15.77 19.65 2.33
C LEU A 369 -16.59 19.01 1.20
N PHE A 370 -16.56 17.69 1.01
CA PHE A 370 -17.37 16.99 0.02
C PHE A 370 -18.87 17.21 0.25
N ARG A 371 -19.35 17.04 1.50
CA ARG A 371 -20.77 17.26 1.85
C ARG A 371 -21.21 18.71 1.64
N MET A 372 -20.28 19.67 1.84
CA MET A 372 -20.56 21.08 1.52
C MET A 372 -20.67 21.30 0.00
N LEU A 373 -19.76 20.70 -0.80
CA LEU A 373 -19.84 20.74 -2.26
C LEU A 373 -21.13 20.08 -2.78
N LEU A 374 -21.60 19.01 -2.15
CA LEU A 374 -22.87 18.36 -2.46
C LEU A 374 -24.11 19.15 -1.97
N LYS A 375 -23.89 20.25 -1.22
CA LYS A 375 -24.94 21.05 -0.56
C LYS A 375 -25.73 20.30 0.50
N GLU A 376 -25.20 19.21 1.03
CA GLU A 376 -25.78 18.47 2.16
C GLU A 376 -25.54 19.18 3.50
N VAL A 377 -24.42 19.89 3.59
CA VAL A 377 -24.03 20.67 4.77
C VAL A 377 -23.85 22.14 4.33
N PRO A 378 -24.50 23.11 4.99
CA PRO A 378 -24.32 24.51 4.66
C PRO A 378 -22.91 25.01 5.04
N THR A 379 -22.39 25.93 4.25
CA THR A 379 -21.15 26.68 4.53
C THR A 379 -21.41 27.69 5.65
N ASP A 380 -20.44 27.92 6.53
CA ASP A 380 -20.52 28.99 7.52
C ASP A 380 -20.12 30.33 6.88
N SER A 381 -19.16 30.32 5.94
CA SER A 381 -18.81 31.45 5.08
C SER A 381 -18.25 30.94 3.76
N GLY A 382 -18.15 31.86 2.77
CA GLY A 382 -17.64 31.59 1.43
C GLY A 382 -18.72 31.18 0.44
N LEU A 383 -18.31 30.89 -0.79
CA LEU A 383 -19.19 30.68 -1.92
C LEU A 383 -18.78 29.42 -2.71
N ILE A 384 -19.77 28.63 -3.11
CA ILE A 384 -19.60 27.49 -4.02
C ILE A 384 -20.39 27.74 -5.28
N ARG A 385 -19.73 27.77 -6.42
CA ARG A 385 -20.34 27.89 -7.74
C ARG A 385 -19.97 26.72 -8.63
N PHE A 386 -20.98 26.08 -9.21
CA PHE A 386 -20.79 25.10 -10.27
C PHE A 386 -20.93 25.76 -11.62
N GLY A 387 -20.14 25.32 -12.58
CA GLY A 387 -20.21 25.76 -13.95
C GLY A 387 -21.49 25.31 -14.66
N THR A 388 -21.59 25.67 -15.93
CA THR A 388 -22.72 25.27 -16.77
C THR A 388 -22.68 23.79 -17.10
N ASN A 389 -23.86 23.15 -17.10
CA ASN A 389 -24.03 21.72 -17.43
C ASN A 389 -23.19 20.77 -16.58
N VAL A 390 -22.96 21.10 -15.31
CA VAL A 390 -22.26 20.21 -14.36
C VAL A 390 -23.26 19.26 -13.71
N PHE A 391 -23.04 17.95 -13.89
CA PHE A 391 -23.82 16.86 -13.29
C PHE A 391 -22.90 16.04 -12.41
N ILE A 392 -23.21 15.99 -11.11
CA ILE A 392 -22.36 15.36 -10.09
C ILE A 392 -22.75 13.89 -9.93
N GLY A 393 -21.76 13.00 -10.00
CA GLY A 393 -21.85 11.62 -9.54
C GLY A 393 -21.03 11.46 -8.25
N TYR A 394 -21.70 11.11 -7.16
CA TYR A 394 -21.04 10.96 -5.87
C TYR A 394 -20.94 9.49 -5.48
N TYR A 395 -19.74 9.07 -5.07
CA TYR A 395 -19.46 7.77 -4.49
C TYR A 395 -19.11 7.94 -3.03
N ASP A 396 -19.97 7.41 -2.17
CA ASP A 396 -19.71 7.26 -0.74
C ASP A 396 -19.73 5.77 -0.42
N GLN A 397 -18.72 5.32 0.30
CA GLN A 397 -18.57 3.93 0.68
C GLN A 397 -19.74 3.41 1.54
N GLU A 398 -20.34 4.27 2.38
CA GLU A 398 -21.48 3.91 3.24
C GLU A 398 -22.82 3.94 2.50
N GLN A 399 -22.93 4.71 1.41
CA GLN A 399 -24.19 4.96 0.69
C GLN A 399 -24.35 4.17 -0.62
N ALA A 400 -23.34 3.41 -1.04
CA ALA A 400 -23.44 2.54 -2.21
C ALA A 400 -24.41 1.36 -1.94
N LYS A 401 -25.69 1.68 -1.69
CA LYS A 401 -26.75 0.70 -1.49
C LYS A 401 -27.08 0.04 -2.81
N LEU A 402 -26.48 -1.11 -3.05
CA LEU A 402 -26.91 -2.03 -4.08
C LEU A 402 -28.07 -2.86 -3.55
N ASP A 403 -29.04 -3.18 -4.41
CA ASP A 403 -30.15 -4.04 -4.07
C ASP A 403 -29.67 -5.51 -4.05
N GLU A 404 -29.50 -6.05 -2.86
CA GLU A 404 -28.99 -7.42 -2.66
C GLU A 404 -29.91 -8.52 -3.23
N SER A 405 -31.15 -8.19 -3.54
CA SER A 405 -32.10 -9.13 -4.16
C SER A 405 -31.92 -9.30 -5.66
N LYS A 406 -31.14 -8.41 -6.30
CA LYS A 406 -30.94 -8.38 -7.75
C LYS A 406 -29.61 -9.01 -8.14
N THR A 407 -29.49 -9.34 -9.43
CA THR A 407 -28.22 -9.64 -10.07
C THR A 407 -27.48 -8.35 -10.43
N ILE A 408 -26.17 -8.44 -10.70
CA ILE A 408 -25.35 -7.29 -11.16
C ILE A 408 -25.98 -6.65 -12.40
N PHE A 409 -26.41 -7.50 -13.36
CA PHE A 409 -27.01 -7.04 -14.61
C PHE A 409 -28.32 -6.31 -14.38
N GLU A 410 -29.23 -6.86 -13.56
CA GLU A 410 -30.52 -6.26 -13.21
C GLU A 410 -30.37 -4.93 -12.50
N GLU A 411 -29.42 -4.82 -11.57
CA GLU A 411 -29.14 -3.58 -10.84
C GLU A 411 -28.78 -2.41 -11.78
N ILE A 412 -27.96 -2.71 -12.79
CA ILE A 412 -27.58 -1.70 -13.79
C ILE A 412 -28.70 -1.44 -14.78
N ALA A 413 -29.37 -2.50 -15.29
CA ALA A 413 -30.44 -2.38 -16.27
C ALA A 413 -31.65 -1.58 -15.74
N ASP A 414 -32.06 -1.83 -14.50
CA ASP A 414 -33.17 -1.12 -13.85
C ASP A 414 -32.83 0.33 -13.58
N THR A 415 -31.54 0.60 -13.23
CA THR A 415 -31.09 1.98 -13.00
C THR A 415 -31.00 2.78 -14.29
N TYR A 416 -30.62 2.13 -15.41
CA TYR A 416 -30.41 2.76 -16.71
C TYR A 416 -31.19 2.06 -17.84
N PRO A 417 -32.53 2.19 -17.89
CA PRO A 417 -33.38 1.45 -18.84
C PRO A 417 -33.11 1.83 -20.32
N THR A 418 -32.43 2.93 -20.56
CA THR A 418 -32.10 3.40 -21.92
C THR A 418 -30.87 2.70 -22.51
N LEU A 419 -30.09 1.99 -21.70
CA LEU A 419 -28.90 1.28 -22.16
C LEU A 419 -29.29 -0.08 -22.78
N THR A 420 -28.61 -0.41 -23.87
CA THR A 420 -28.74 -1.74 -24.48
C THR A 420 -28.01 -2.79 -23.64
N GLN A 421 -28.43 -4.05 -23.73
CA GLN A 421 -27.76 -5.17 -23.04
C GLN A 421 -26.26 -5.24 -23.39
N GLY A 422 -25.89 -4.94 -24.64
CA GLY A 422 -24.50 -4.90 -25.08
C GLY A 422 -23.68 -3.81 -24.38
N GLN A 423 -24.26 -2.61 -24.22
CA GLN A 423 -23.60 -1.52 -23.50
C GLN A 423 -23.39 -1.83 -22.01
N ILE A 424 -24.39 -2.42 -21.35
CA ILE A 424 -24.30 -2.86 -19.96
C ILE A 424 -23.19 -3.92 -19.81
N ARG A 425 -23.19 -4.96 -20.64
CA ARG A 425 -22.17 -6.03 -20.61
C ARG A 425 -20.76 -5.48 -20.88
N ASN A 426 -20.62 -4.57 -21.85
CA ASN A 426 -19.34 -3.96 -22.16
C ASN A 426 -18.80 -3.13 -20.98
N MET A 427 -19.68 -2.37 -20.31
CA MET A 427 -19.29 -1.63 -19.12
C MET A 427 -18.91 -2.57 -17.97
N LEU A 428 -19.72 -3.58 -17.69
CA LEU A 428 -19.43 -4.57 -16.66
C LEU A 428 -18.13 -5.34 -16.94
N ALA A 429 -17.83 -5.61 -18.21
CA ALA A 429 -16.55 -6.20 -18.63
C ALA A 429 -15.35 -5.28 -18.35
N ALA A 430 -15.51 -3.95 -18.46
CA ALA A 430 -14.46 -2.99 -18.07
C ALA A 430 -14.16 -3.04 -16.56
N PHE A 431 -15.14 -3.44 -15.74
CA PHE A 431 -15.00 -3.69 -14.31
C PHE A 431 -14.79 -5.17 -13.97
N VAL A 432 -14.43 -5.97 -14.98
CA VAL A 432 -14.06 -7.39 -14.83
C VAL A 432 -15.22 -8.32 -14.43
N PHE A 433 -16.42 -7.97 -14.83
CA PHE A 433 -17.56 -8.89 -14.80
C PHE A 433 -17.81 -9.40 -16.21
N THR A 434 -17.38 -10.63 -16.52
CA THR A 434 -17.44 -11.21 -17.86
C THR A 434 -18.29 -12.48 -17.90
N GLY A 435 -18.82 -12.82 -19.06
CA GLY A 435 -19.59 -14.05 -19.26
C GLY A 435 -20.82 -14.13 -18.35
N ASP A 436 -20.88 -15.18 -17.53
CA ASP A 436 -21.97 -15.43 -16.60
C ASP A 436 -21.84 -14.68 -15.28
N ASP A 437 -20.69 -14.07 -15.00
CA ASP A 437 -20.48 -13.30 -13.77
C ASP A 437 -21.47 -12.14 -13.62
N VAL A 438 -21.94 -11.57 -14.73
CA VAL A 438 -22.92 -10.47 -14.73
C VAL A 438 -24.27 -10.87 -14.11
N PHE A 439 -24.57 -12.16 -14.04
CA PHE A 439 -25.79 -12.70 -13.47
C PHE A 439 -25.63 -13.16 -12.01
N LYS A 440 -24.47 -12.98 -11.41
CA LYS A 440 -24.29 -13.26 -9.98
C LYS A 440 -25.20 -12.35 -9.14
N PRO A 441 -25.86 -12.89 -8.09
CA PRO A 441 -26.64 -12.08 -7.17
C PRO A 441 -25.70 -11.18 -6.37
N ILE A 442 -26.12 -9.93 -6.13
CA ILE A 442 -25.33 -8.92 -5.40
C ILE A 442 -25.05 -9.38 -3.96
N SER A 443 -25.97 -10.14 -3.35
CA SER A 443 -25.77 -10.74 -2.02
C SER A 443 -24.56 -11.68 -1.94
N ALA A 444 -24.17 -12.32 -3.04
CA ALA A 444 -23.04 -13.26 -3.10
C ALA A 444 -21.70 -12.59 -3.40
N LEU A 445 -21.69 -11.28 -3.66
CA LEU A 445 -20.49 -10.53 -4.01
C LEU A 445 -19.65 -10.18 -2.76
N SER A 446 -18.33 -10.25 -2.91
CA SER A 446 -17.37 -9.69 -1.96
C SER A 446 -17.50 -8.16 -1.89
N GLY A 447 -17.00 -7.55 -0.81
CA GLY A 447 -16.99 -6.09 -0.66
C GLY A 447 -16.31 -5.36 -1.82
N GLY A 448 -15.20 -5.91 -2.34
CA GLY A 448 -14.51 -5.35 -3.51
C GLY A 448 -15.31 -5.47 -4.81
N GLU A 449 -16.06 -6.57 -5.01
CA GLU A 449 -16.96 -6.71 -6.16
C GLU A 449 -18.14 -5.76 -6.07
N LYS A 450 -18.76 -5.60 -4.90
CA LYS A 450 -19.81 -4.61 -4.66
C LYS A 450 -19.31 -3.18 -4.96
N GLY A 451 -18.10 -2.83 -4.53
CA GLY A 451 -17.46 -1.55 -4.84
C GLY A 451 -17.29 -1.33 -6.34
N ARG A 452 -16.84 -2.34 -7.10
CA ARG A 452 -16.72 -2.26 -8.55
C ARG A 452 -18.07 -2.08 -9.27
N VAL A 453 -19.13 -2.76 -8.82
CA VAL A 453 -20.49 -2.57 -9.36
C VAL A 453 -21.00 -1.16 -9.10
N SER A 454 -20.81 -0.64 -7.88
CA SER A 454 -21.19 0.74 -7.53
C SER A 454 -20.45 1.78 -8.36
N LEU A 455 -19.15 1.59 -8.59
CA LEU A 455 -18.36 2.47 -9.45
C LEU A 455 -18.83 2.41 -10.91
N ALA A 456 -19.09 1.21 -11.45
CA ALA A 456 -19.66 1.04 -12.79
C ALA A 456 -21.02 1.75 -12.91
N LYS A 457 -21.87 1.66 -11.90
CA LYS A 457 -23.16 2.35 -11.83
C LYS A 457 -23.01 3.87 -11.90
N ILE A 458 -22.09 4.46 -11.14
CA ILE A 458 -21.84 5.90 -11.14
C ILE A 458 -21.26 6.36 -12.48
N MET A 459 -20.34 5.61 -13.07
CA MET A 459 -19.73 5.95 -14.35
C MET A 459 -20.69 5.84 -15.55
N LEU A 460 -21.77 5.06 -15.43
CA LEU A 460 -22.88 5.02 -16.39
C LEU A 460 -23.89 6.15 -16.21
N SER A 461 -23.80 6.88 -15.11
CA SER A 461 -24.67 8.02 -14.87
C SER A 461 -24.39 9.16 -15.87
N LYS A 462 -25.30 10.14 -15.94
CA LYS A 462 -25.08 11.36 -16.74
C LYS A 462 -24.04 12.29 -16.13
N ALA A 463 -23.33 11.86 -15.09
CA ALA A 463 -22.33 12.65 -14.41
C ALA A 463 -21.16 12.97 -15.34
N ASN A 464 -20.69 14.21 -15.25
CA ASN A 464 -19.46 14.67 -15.87
C ASN A 464 -18.47 15.24 -14.85
N LEU A 465 -18.89 15.29 -13.58
CA LEU A 465 -18.05 15.52 -12.41
C LEU A 465 -18.24 14.34 -11.46
N LEU A 466 -17.21 13.52 -11.29
CA LEU A 466 -17.19 12.45 -10.31
C LEU A 466 -16.56 12.95 -9.01
N MET A 467 -17.24 12.72 -7.91
CA MET A 467 -16.74 12.97 -6.55
C MET A 467 -16.65 11.63 -5.82
N LEU A 468 -15.44 11.20 -5.45
CA LEU A 468 -15.21 9.87 -4.87
C LEU A 468 -14.57 10.02 -3.47
N ASP A 469 -15.26 9.55 -2.44
CA ASP A 469 -14.75 9.54 -1.05
C ASP A 469 -14.16 8.16 -0.74
N GLU A 470 -12.83 8.10 -0.58
CA GLU A 470 -12.04 6.90 -0.32
C GLU A 470 -12.39 5.68 -1.21
N PRO A 471 -12.35 5.82 -2.56
CA PRO A 471 -12.83 4.78 -3.47
C PRO A 471 -11.95 3.52 -3.49
N THR A 472 -10.75 3.59 -2.93
CA THR A 472 -9.79 2.48 -2.86
C THR A 472 -9.93 1.61 -1.62
N ASN A 473 -10.71 2.05 -0.62
CA ASN A 473 -10.90 1.31 0.62
C ASN A 473 -11.59 -0.04 0.37
N HIS A 474 -11.08 -1.09 1.01
CA HIS A 474 -11.55 -2.49 0.88
C HIS A 474 -11.47 -3.09 -0.53
N LEU A 475 -10.89 -2.37 -1.51
CA LEU A 475 -10.58 -2.94 -2.81
C LEU A 475 -9.28 -3.74 -2.72
N ASP A 476 -9.27 -4.93 -3.33
CA ASP A 476 -8.03 -5.67 -3.54
C ASP A 476 -7.17 -4.99 -4.63
N MET A 477 -5.91 -5.40 -4.72
CA MET A 477 -4.95 -4.80 -5.65
C MET A 477 -5.44 -4.82 -7.10
N PHE A 478 -6.11 -5.90 -7.50
CA PHE A 478 -6.66 -6.04 -8.83
C PHE A 478 -7.83 -5.05 -9.08
N SER A 479 -8.76 -4.94 -8.13
CA SER A 479 -9.87 -3.98 -8.21
C SER A 479 -9.39 -2.53 -8.23
N LYS A 480 -8.30 -2.21 -7.51
CA LYS A 480 -7.63 -0.91 -7.57
C LYS A 480 -7.07 -0.61 -8.96
N GLU A 481 -6.41 -1.57 -9.61
CA GLU A 481 -5.91 -1.42 -10.99
C GLU A 481 -7.03 -1.16 -12.01
N VAL A 482 -8.14 -1.86 -11.85
CA VAL A 482 -9.33 -1.64 -12.69
C VAL A 482 -9.85 -0.20 -12.50
N LEU A 483 -9.96 0.26 -11.26
CA LEU A 483 -10.38 1.63 -10.94
C LEU A 483 -9.40 2.68 -11.50
N GLU A 484 -8.09 2.48 -11.30
CA GLU A 484 -7.03 3.35 -11.85
C GLU A 484 -7.18 3.48 -13.37
N SER A 485 -7.31 2.34 -14.06
CA SER A 485 -7.47 2.29 -15.51
C SER A 485 -8.76 2.98 -15.97
N ALA A 486 -9.87 2.78 -15.25
CA ALA A 486 -11.15 3.40 -15.55
C ALA A 486 -11.10 4.91 -15.40
N LEU A 487 -10.53 5.42 -14.28
CA LEU A 487 -10.41 6.87 -14.04
C LEU A 487 -9.44 7.54 -15.02
N ASN A 488 -8.33 6.88 -15.38
CA ASN A 488 -7.38 7.42 -16.34
C ASN A 488 -7.98 7.56 -17.75
N ARG A 489 -8.94 6.69 -18.11
CA ARG A 489 -9.66 6.74 -19.38
C ARG A 489 -10.91 7.61 -19.36
N TYR A 490 -11.37 8.02 -18.18
CA TYR A 490 -12.54 8.87 -18.04
C TYR A 490 -12.22 10.29 -18.50
N GLU A 491 -12.97 10.79 -19.50
CA GLU A 491 -12.78 12.13 -20.08
C GLU A 491 -13.46 13.24 -19.28
N GLY A 492 -14.28 12.92 -18.28
CA GLY A 492 -14.89 13.88 -17.37
C GLY A 492 -13.93 14.36 -16.29
N THR A 493 -14.43 15.25 -15.43
CA THR A 493 -13.71 15.78 -14.28
C THR A 493 -13.84 14.84 -13.09
N VAL A 494 -12.77 14.65 -12.34
CA VAL A 494 -12.76 13.78 -11.14
C VAL A 494 -12.16 14.55 -9.97
N ILE A 495 -12.86 14.54 -8.84
CA ILE A 495 -12.34 14.99 -7.54
C ILE A 495 -12.46 13.81 -6.60
N TYR A 496 -11.39 13.45 -5.90
CA TYR A 496 -11.45 12.34 -4.97
C TYR A 496 -10.62 12.57 -3.72
N ILE A 497 -11.05 11.95 -2.63
CA ILE A 497 -10.30 11.83 -1.39
C ILE A 497 -9.69 10.43 -1.38
N SER A 498 -8.40 10.30 -1.13
CA SER A 498 -7.75 9.01 -0.93
C SER A 498 -6.50 9.12 -0.08
N HIS A 499 -6.19 8.05 0.64
CA HIS A 499 -4.95 7.84 1.36
C HIS A 499 -4.00 6.87 0.65
N ASP A 500 -4.45 6.30 -0.48
CA ASP A 500 -3.66 5.39 -1.30
C ASP A 500 -2.68 6.19 -2.19
N ARG A 501 -1.42 6.25 -1.77
CA ARG A 501 -0.36 7.03 -2.42
C ARG A 501 -0.09 6.55 -3.85
N TYR A 502 -0.16 5.24 -4.09
CA TYR A 502 0.04 4.68 -5.42
C TYR A 502 -1.09 5.08 -6.37
N PHE A 503 -2.33 4.97 -5.90
CA PHE A 503 -3.52 5.40 -6.63
C PHE A 503 -3.45 6.90 -6.97
N ILE A 504 -3.12 7.76 -5.99
CA ILE A 504 -2.95 9.20 -6.21
C ILE A 504 -1.86 9.46 -7.25
N ASN A 505 -0.71 8.79 -7.14
CA ASN A 505 0.41 8.98 -8.06
C ASN A 505 0.07 8.60 -9.51
N LYS A 506 -0.79 7.60 -9.71
CA LYS A 506 -1.20 7.11 -11.03
C LYS A 506 -2.35 7.88 -11.67
N THR A 507 -3.20 8.53 -10.86
CA THR A 507 -4.46 9.11 -11.36
C THR A 507 -4.54 10.62 -11.18
N ALA A 508 -3.86 11.24 -10.20
CA ALA A 508 -3.92 12.66 -9.96
C ALA A 508 -3.05 13.46 -10.92
N GLU A 509 -3.62 14.54 -11.47
CA GLU A 509 -2.91 15.60 -12.18
C GLU A 509 -2.71 16.82 -11.28
N LYS A 510 -3.56 16.97 -10.26
CA LYS A 510 -3.49 18.03 -9.25
C LYS A 510 -3.76 17.47 -7.87
N ILE A 511 -3.08 18.00 -6.87
CA ILE A 511 -3.27 17.64 -5.46
C ILE A 511 -3.65 18.89 -4.67
N LEU A 512 -4.75 18.80 -3.92
CA LEU A 512 -5.21 19.78 -2.94
C LEU A 512 -4.89 19.27 -1.54
N GLU A 513 -3.89 19.84 -0.88
CA GLU A 513 -3.60 19.55 0.52
C GLU A 513 -4.47 20.44 1.42
N LEU A 514 -5.47 19.83 2.07
CA LEU A 514 -6.37 20.50 2.99
C LEU A 514 -5.70 20.63 4.35
N THR A 515 -5.65 21.85 4.87
CA THR A 515 -5.13 22.19 6.19
C THR A 515 -6.19 22.96 6.99
N PRO A 516 -6.07 23.08 8.33
CA PRO A 516 -7.01 23.88 9.13
C PRO A 516 -7.10 25.34 8.72
N ASP A 517 -6.05 25.88 8.09
CA ASP A 517 -5.92 27.30 7.73
C ASP A 517 -6.14 27.58 6.24
N GLY A 518 -6.44 26.57 5.43
CA GLY A 518 -6.71 26.73 4.01
C GLY A 518 -6.35 25.50 3.19
N VAL A 519 -6.19 25.69 1.89
CA VAL A 519 -5.80 24.64 0.95
C VAL A 519 -4.54 25.05 0.19
N ILE A 520 -3.68 24.08 -0.09
CA ILE A 520 -2.47 24.27 -0.89
C ILE A 520 -2.62 23.42 -2.16
N LEU A 521 -2.52 24.08 -3.32
CA LEU A 521 -2.60 23.43 -4.62
C LEU A 521 -1.20 23.06 -5.12
N TYR A 522 -1.06 21.82 -5.55
CA TYR A 522 0.11 21.30 -6.26
C TYR A 522 -0.31 20.80 -7.65
N ASN A 523 0.32 21.34 -8.70
CA ASN A 523 0.03 20.95 -10.09
C ASN A 523 0.97 19.81 -10.48
N GLY A 524 0.61 18.60 -10.12
CA GLY A 524 1.37 17.39 -10.39
C GLY A 524 0.84 16.19 -9.61
N ASN A 525 1.51 15.04 -9.76
CA ASN A 525 1.20 13.79 -9.08
C ASN A 525 1.76 13.76 -7.64
N TYR A 526 1.66 12.60 -6.98
CA TYR A 526 2.10 12.44 -5.60
C TYR A 526 3.61 12.63 -5.42
N ASP A 527 4.44 12.19 -6.37
CA ASP A 527 5.91 12.37 -6.31
C ASP A 527 6.28 13.86 -6.37
N TYR A 528 5.62 14.63 -7.25
CA TYR A 528 5.78 16.08 -7.33
C TYR A 528 5.35 16.79 -6.03
N TYR A 529 4.25 16.34 -5.43
CA TYR A 529 3.81 16.84 -4.12
C TYR A 529 4.87 16.64 -3.05
N LEU A 530 5.46 15.45 -2.95
CA LEU A 530 6.51 15.14 -1.97
C LEU A 530 7.75 16.03 -2.17
N GLU A 531 8.18 16.22 -3.42
CA GLU A 531 9.31 17.09 -3.76
C GLU A 531 9.05 18.54 -3.30
N LYS A 532 7.89 19.09 -3.66
CA LYS A 532 7.51 20.46 -3.31
C LYS A 532 7.28 20.68 -1.82
N LYS A 533 6.75 19.68 -1.12
CA LYS A 533 6.61 19.72 0.34
C LYS A 533 7.97 19.74 1.04
N ALA A 534 8.92 18.92 0.57
CA ALA A 534 10.28 18.91 1.09
C ALA A 534 11.00 20.25 0.82
N GLU A 535 10.82 20.86 -0.35
CA GLU A 535 11.36 22.16 -0.71
C GLU A 535 10.81 23.28 0.21
N ARG A 536 9.48 23.29 0.47
CA ARG A 536 8.85 24.25 1.40
C ARG A 536 9.38 24.09 2.80
N ALA A 537 9.45 22.87 3.32
CA ALA A 537 9.98 22.62 4.66
C ALA A 537 11.44 23.10 4.82
N ARG A 538 12.27 22.96 3.79
CA ARG A 538 13.65 23.52 3.77
C ARG A 538 13.64 25.03 3.80
N ASN A 539 12.83 25.66 2.95
CA ASN A 539 12.74 27.12 2.87
C ASN A 539 12.20 27.74 4.17
N GLU A 540 11.26 27.09 4.85
CA GLU A 540 10.75 27.51 6.16
C GLU A 540 11.80 27.35 7.26
N ALA A 541 12.56 26.26 7.27
CA ALA A 541 13.66 26.04 8.19
C ALA A 541 14.79 27.06 7.99
N GLU A 542 15.13 27.42 6.75
CA GLU A 542 16.10 28.45 6.43
C GLU A 542 15.63 29.86 6.86
N LYS A 543 14.36 30.19 6.66
CA LYS A 543 13.76 31.45 7.14
C LYS A 543 13.72 31.53 8.65
N ALA A 544 13.39 30.45 9.34
CA ALA A 544 13.41 30.37 10.79
C ALA A 544 14.83 30.51 11.37
N ALA A 545 15.86 30.03 10.66
CA ALA A 545 17.25 30.20 11.04
C ALA A 545 17.77 31.61 10.80
N GLN A 546 17.18 32.40 9.88
CA GLN A 546 17.58 33.78 9.56
C GLN A 546 16.92 34.87 10.43
N HIS A 547 15.85 34.56 11.19
CA HIS A 547 15.18 35.51 12.09
C HIS A 547 15.06 34.97 13.51
N PRO A 548 16.11 35.13 14.36
CA PRO A 548 15.98 34.94 15.79
C PRO A 548 15.40 36.20 16.42
N GLU A 549 14.09 36.45 16.34
CA GLU A 549 13.45 37.52 17.12
C GLU A 549 12.86 37.01 18.43
N LYS A 550 13.48 37.48 19.49
CA LYS A 550 12.97 37.82 20.83
C LYS A 550 11.62 37.24 21.25
N SER A 551 11.67 36.20 22.04
CA SER A 551 10.79 36.08 23.20
C SER A 551 11.63 35.74 24.43
N VAL A 552 11.72 36.71 25.33
CA VAL A 552 12.36 36.57 26.63
C VAL A 552 11.41 35.81 27.55
N ALA A 553 11.74 34.56 27.87
CA ALA A 553 11.38 33.93 29.14
C ALA A 553 12.22 32.65 29.34
N ALA A 554 13.04 32.72 30.37
CA ALA A 554 13.67 31.68 31.17
C ALA A 554 14.39 30.53 30.42
N ALA A 555 15.69 30.71 30.20
CA ALA A 555 16.61 29.68 29.76
C ALA A 555 16.97 28.74 30.93
N GLN A 556 16.74 27.43 30.71
CA GLN A 556 17.58 26.39 31.31
C GLN A 556 18.54 25.86 30.25
N PRO A 557 19.78 25.47 30.58
CA PRO A 557 20.82 25.16 29.60
C PRO A 557 20.52 23.86 28.86
N VAL A 558 20.43 23.98 27.56
CA VAL A 558 20.28 22.82 26.63
C VAL A 558 21.66 22.23 26.42
N SER A 559 21.81 20.93 26.72
CA SER A 559 23.02 20.13 26.58
C SER A 559 23.53 20.06 25.14
N ASP A 560 24.85 19.95 24.96
CA ASP A 560 25.64 19.89 23.73
C ASP A 560 25.22 18.78 22.71
N THR A 561 24.39 17.85 23.11
CA THR A 561 23.93 16.70 22.32
C THR A 561 23.09 17.06 21.08
N LYS A 562 22.48 18.25 21.03
CA LYS A 562 21.62 18.65 19.90
C LYS A 562 22.43 19.18 18.70
N ASN A 563 23.57 19.80 18.97
CA ASN A 563 24.50 20.28 17.94
C ASN A 563 25.28 19.12 17.29
N ASP A 564 25.62 18.09 18.04
CA ASP A 564 26.29 16.91 17.53
C ASP A 564 25.35 16.06 16.65
N TRP A 565 24.07 15.96 17.01
CA TRP A 565 23.07 15.24 16.18
C TRP A 565 22.79 15.95 14.85
N LEU A 566 22.74 17.30 14.83
CA LEU A 566 22.58 18.08 13.60
C LEU A 566 23.79 17.93 12.68
N LYS A 567 25.01 17.99 13.22
CA LYS A 567 26.24 17.77 12.48
C LYS A 567 26.33 16.34 11.91
N GLN A 568 25.94 15.33 12.68
CA GLN A 568 25.88 13.95 12.19
C GLN A 568 24.85 13.76 11.08
N LYS A 569 23.70 14.43 11.14
CA LYS A 569 22.66 14.37 10.11
C LYS A 569 23.07 15.10 8.82
N GLU A 570 23.79 16.21 8.94
CA GLU A 570 24.38 16.91 7.78
C GLU A 570 25.49 16.09 7.13
N GLN A 571 26.34 15.44 7.91
CA GLN A 571 27.38 14.53 7.41
C GLN A 571 26.75 13.32 6.69
N GLN A 572 25.74 12.69 7.28
CA GLN A 572 25.04 11.59 6.61
C GLN A 572 24.28 12.01 5.35
N ALA A 573 23.76 13.23 5.31
CA ALA A 573 23.11 13.76 4.10
C ALA A 573 24.14 14.09 3.00
N ALA A 574 25.32 14.59 3.38
CA ALA A 574 26.44 14.83 2.47
C ALA A 574 27.00 13.51 1.92
N GLU A 575 27.20 12.51 2.77
CA GLU A 575 27.63 11.16 2.37
C GLU A 575 26.63 10.48 1.42
N ARG A 576 25.34 10.60 1.66
CA ARG A 576 24.29 10.07 0.75
C ARG A 576 24.28 10.78 -0.60
N ARG A 577 24.53 12.10 -0.62
CA ARG A 577 24.62 12.84 -1.89
C ARG A 577 25.85 12.44 -2.68
N LEU A 578 26.98 12.25 -1.99
CA LEU A 578 28.21 11.75 -2.59
C LEU A 578 28.02 10.34 -3.16
N ALA A 579 27.46 9.43 -2.35
CA ALA A 579 27.16 8.06 -2.77
C ALA A 579 26.21 7.99 -3.98
N ASN A 580 25.16 8.83 -4.01
CA ASN A 580 24.24 8.90 -5.14
C ASN A 580 24.90 9.51 -6.39
N ARG A 581 25.86 10.42 -6.24
CA ARG A 581 26.60 11.00 -7.36
C ARG A 581 27.60 9.98 -7.93
N ILE A 582 28.29 9.23 -7.06
CA ILE A 582 29.16 8.12 -7.44
C ILE A 582 28.37 7.03 -8.18
N ALA A 583 27.24 6.58 -7.65
CA ALA A 583 26.40 5.57 -8.29
C ALA A 583 25.86 6.00 -9.68
N LYS A 584 25.57 7.30 -9.85
CA LYS A 584 25.18 7.85 -11.17
C LYS A 584 26.36 7.86 -12.16
N LEU A 585 27.57 8.16 -11.70
CA LEU A 585 28.78 8.14 -12.52
C LEU A 585 29.15 6.69 -12.91
N GLU A 586 29.09 5.76 -11.96
CA GLU A 586 29.32 4.34 -12.23
C GLU A 586 28.35 3.79 -13.29
N LYS A 587 27.07 4.15 -13.21
CA LYS A 587 26.09 3.78 -14.23
C LYS A 587 26.39 4.43 -15.60
N ALA A 588 26.81 5.69 -15.63
CA ALA A 588 27.17 6.36 -16.86
C ALA A 588 28.45 5.77 -17.49
N ILE A 589 29.41 5.33 -16.68
CA ILE A 589 30.59 4.60 -17.11
C ILE A 589 30.18 3.27 -17.75
N GLU A 590 29.37 2.46 -17.09
CA GLU A 590 28.89 1.18 -17.60
C GLU A 590 28.11 1.32 -18.93
N GLU A 591 27.23 2.34 -19.03
CA GLU A 591 26.48 2.63 -20.26
C GLU A 591 27.44 3.06 -21.41
N THR A 592 28.50 3.82 -21.10
CA THR A 592 29.47 4.26 -22.09
C THR A 592 30.38 3.12 -22.53
N GLU A 593 30.81 2.25 -21.63
CA GLU A 593 31.58 1.03 -21.96
C GLU A 593 30.76 0.06 -22.84
N ALA A 594 29.47 -0.12 -22.53
CA ALA A 594 28.57 -0.93 -23.35
C ALA A 594 28.42 -0.32 -24.78
N ALA A 595 28.35 1.00 -24.90
CA ALA A 595 28.25 1.67 -26.18
C ALA A 595 29.56 1.53 -27.00
N ILE A 596 30.74 1.56 -26.36
CA ILE A 596 32.02 1.31 -27.00
C ILE A 596 32.10 -0.15 -27.49
N ALA A 597 31.68 -1.12 -26.68
CA ALA A 597 31.66 -2.52 -27.09
C ALA A 597 30.70 -2.76 -28.29
N GLN A 598 29.55 -2.08 -28.31
CA GLN A 598 28.64 -2.13 -29.45
C GLN A 598 29.22 -1.50 -30.72
N ALA A 599 29.99 -0.40 -30.58
CA ALA A 599 30.71 0.22 -31.70
C ALA A 599 31.80 -0.71 -32.26
N ASP A 600 32.50 -1.47 -31.41
CA ASP A 600 33.49 -2.47 -31.82
C ASP A 600 32.83 -3.64 -32.57
N GLU A 601 31.68 -4.11 -32.11
CA GLU A 601 30.93 -5.16 -32.79
C GLU A 601 30.41 -4.69 -34.16
N ASN A 602 29.90 -3.47 -34.24
CA ASN A 602 29.47 -2.85 -35.48
C ASN A 602 30.65 -2.64 -36.46
N MET A 603 31.82 -2.30 -35.96
CA MET A 603 33.05 -2.14 -36.77
C MET A 603 33.52 -3.49 -37.33
N ALA A 604 33.45 -4.55 -36.54
CA ALA A 604 33.76 -5.91 -37.00
C ALA A 604 32.75 -6.41 -38.07
N ALA A 605 31.50 -5.96 -38.03
CA ALA A 605 30.43 -6.33 -38.97
C ALA A 605 30.50 -5.56 -40.30
N CYS A 606 31.22 -4.42 -40.37
CA CYS A 606 31.27 -3.57 -41.58
C CYS A 606 32.13 -4.14 -42.72
N GLY A 607 32.89 -5.20 -42.53
CA GLY A 607 33.69 -5.88 -43.56
C GLY A 607 34.60 -4.92 -44.37
N THR A 608 34.34 -4.70 -45.69
CA THR A 608 35.16 -3.89 -46.59
C THR A 608 34.62 -2.48 -46.85
N ASP A 609 33.57 -2.03 -46.12
CA ASP A 609 32.98 -0.68 -46.30
C ASP A 609 33.75 0.36 -45.45
N TYR A 610 34.83 0.91 -46.07
CA TYR A 610 35.70 1.90 -45.43
C TYR A 610 35.00 3.21 -45.03
N GLY A 611 33.87 3.58 -45.66
CA GLY A 611 33.11 4.78 -45.32
C GLY A 611 32.43 4.67 -43.99
N LYS A 612 31.68 3.59 -43.77
CA LYS A 612 30.96 3.31 -42.50
C LYS A 612 31.95 3.01 -41.36
N ALA A 613 33.05 2.32 -41.66
CA ALA A 613 34.09 2.04 -40.66
C ALA A 613 34.70 3.32 -40.07
N ASN A 614 34.92 4.36 -40.89
CA ASN A 614 35.43 5.65 -40.44
C ASN A 614 34.43 6.44 -39.61
N GLU A 615 33.13 6.37 -39.93
CA GLU A 615 32.08 7.02 -39.12
C GLU A 615 31.96 6.36 -37.72
N ILE A 616 31.95 5.04 -37.65
CA ILE A 616 31.91 4.29 -36.39
C ILE A 616 33.19 4.53 -35.57
N TYR A 617 34.34 4.62 -36.21
CA TYR A 617 35.59 4.93 -35.53
C TYR A 617 35.60 6.34 -34.91
N ALA A 618 35.05 7.33 -35.62
CA ALA A 618 34.93 8.69 -35.09
C ALA A 618 33.92 8.77 -33.93
N GLU A 619 32.87 7.96 -33.96
CA GLU A 619 31.89 7.84 -32.87
C GLU A 619 32.51 7.14 -31.64
N LYS A 620 33.26 6.07 -31.85
CA LYS A 620 34.00 5.35 -30.81
C LYS A 620 34.98 6.27 -30.09
N THR A 621 35.78 7.07 -30.84
CA THR A 621 36.75 8.00 -30.25
C THR A 621 36.09 9.02 -29.33
N LYS A 622 34.90 9.53 -29.70
CA LYS A 622 34.12 10.44 -28.83
C LYS A 622 33.58 9.76 -27.56
N LEU A 623 33.23 8.49 -27.66
CA LEU A 623 32.80 7.70 -26.50
C LEU A 623 33.96 7.40 -25.56
N GLU A 624 35.15 7.14 -26.10
CA GLU A 624 36.39 6.94 -25.32
C GLU A 624 36.81 8.23 -24.60
N GLU A 625 36.78 9.40 -25.26
CA GLU A 625 37.01 10.70 -24.60
C GLU A 625 36.00 10.98 -23.49
N ARG A 626 34.75 10.62 -23.71
CA ARG A 626 33.69 10.76 -22.68
C ARG A 626 33.91 9.83 -21.50
N LEU A 627 34.37 8.61 -21.75
CA LEU A 627 34.70 7.62 -20.72
C LEU A 627 35.86 8.11 -19.85
N GLU A 628 36.92 8.66 -20.44
CA GLU A 628 38.04 9.25 -19.70
C GLU A 628 37.60 10.41 -18.80
N ALA A 629 36.71 11.27 -19.30
CA ALA A 629 36.18 12.37 -18.52
C ALA A 629 35.30 11.88 -17.31
N LEU A 630 34.52 10.83 -17.51
CA LEU A 630 33.73 10.22 -16.45
C LEU A 630 34.59 9.53 -15.39
N PHE A 631 35.67 8.87 -15.78
CA PHE A 631 36.64 8.29 -14.86
C PHE A 631 37.38 9.35 -14.05
N ALA A 632 37.76 10.47 -14.67
CA ALA A 632 38.40 11.58 -13.95
C ALA A 632 37.48 12.19 -12.90
N GLU A 633 36.16 12.39 -13.22
CA GLU A 633 35.15 12.87 -12.24
C GLU A 633 34.92 11.84 -11.14
N TRP A 634 34.94 10.55 -11.45
CA TRP A 634 34.77 9.47 -10.47
C TRP A 634 35.97 9.38 -9.51
N GLU A 635 37.20 9.53 -10.02
CA GLU A 635 38.44 9.58 -9.20
C GLU A 635 38.45 10.79 -8.27
N GLU A 636 38.03 11.97 -8.75
CA GLU A 636 37.96 13.20 -7.96
C GLU A 636 36.95 13.09 -6.79
N LEU A 637 35.87 12.31 -6.97
CA LEU A 637 34.87 12.11 -5.95
C LEU A 637 35.18 10.97 -4.95
N ASN A 638 36.09 10.06 -5.31
CA ASN A 638 36.57 8.97 -4.47
C ASN A 638 37.90 9.25 -3.74
N SER A 639 38.55 10.35 -4.07
CA SER A 639 39.75 10.84 -3.37
C SER A 639 39.37 11.78 -2.20
#